data_2f9ccfddfa5424df2c4b288df6174239
#
_entry.id   2f9ccfddfa5424df2c4b288df6174239
#
_cell.length_a   1.000
_cell.length_b   1.000
_cell.length_c   1.000
_cell.angle_alpha   90.00
_cell.angle_beta   90.00
_cell.angle_gamma   90.00
#
_symmetry.space_group_name_H-M   'P 1'
#
loop_
_entity.id
_entity.type
_entity.pdbx_description
1 polymer ?
#
loop_
_entity_poly.entity_id
_entity_poly.type
_entity_poly.pdbx_seq_one_letter_code
_entity_poly.pdbx_strand_id
1 'polypeptide(L)'
;MPHHPRRRRATPATLSPARRWLCHIAFGLPAGALLSTLAPAQPAYAQVVDARQQYGIAAGPVRQVLLEFGRRSGVMVGAEPALIANVDSPGLRGTYGVRDGLVALLAGTGLEAVAEESGAYRLRRAPAAPGAAAVLEPVRVVGQTESAWGPVVGVAPKRSATGTKTDASILEIPQTVNVVSAAEISTRGANTVAQALRYTPGVNVNGYTDSNMIADEVDSRGFAPAPLYLDGTYLPYAGSLGGALQIDPYLLERVEVLKGPASVLYGQNQPGGLINLVSKRPSEERLREVHMGVGSYGRVESNLDLTGPANEDGSLLYRVTAVANGGNEQIDYKESRRLLIAPSLTWRPSAATSLTLYTQLQRDGGVPDYQPLPAIGTVFAGPDGKRIDRDIFTGQPGYNDFYRRQYVVGTDLSHKFSEQAALRQTIRFVDVRDNYRGFYLNRFVQDADGNTDYSQASRTKLDWGQHNNVISIDNNLELKGRTGALDHTVLVGLDYRHFSRKYTGYNNYAATPLNLYDPDYNVAQPDTELTTQWDNSVSQVGLYLQDQVKLDQFVLTLGGRYDWAKIDNQDLLANTRTRRNDNAFSGRVGLAYVAENGLAPYISYSESFLPVVGTNYAGESFKPTTGKQVEVGIKYQPVGSDTLITLSAFEIRQKNMSSEDFDHPGYEVQNGGVRSKGVELEIKSQPVERLDVIAGLTYLNPRSTPGSYDAGKRLAALPTWAASIWTNYRLAGDVLGGMELGAGVRWTGTAYGDSANTFRTPSFAVVDASLRYDLAHVSPSLRGLVASLTVQNLFDKTYVSSCNYSFGCYYGKARSMMAGVTYRW
;
A
#
# COMPACT_ATOMS: atom_id res chain seq x y z
N MET A 1 15.12 18.86 -61.23
CA MET A 1 14.31 19.84 -60.52
C MET A 1 13.21 19.05 -59.82
N PRO A 2 13.29 18.92 -58.53
CA PRO A 2 12.21 18.33 -57.73
C PRO A 2 11.61 19.33 -56.78
N HIS A 3 10.29 19.29 -56.66
CA HIS A 3 9.52 20.09 -55.74
C HIS A 3 9.54 19.49 -54.30
N HIS A 4 9.99 20.28 -53.36
CA HIS A 4 9.76 20.04 -51.92
C HIS A 4 8.34 20.48 -51.56
N PRO A 5 7.60 19.71 -50.75
CA PRO A 5 6.42 20.20 -50.06
C PRO A 5 6.81 20.73 -48.65
N ARG A 6 6.53 22.02 -48.48
CA ARG A 6 6.68 22.77 -47.23
C ARG A 6 5.79 22.18 -46.12
N ARG A 7 6.36 21.95 -44.94
CA ARG A 7 5.64 21.76 -43.68
C ARG A 7 4.67 22.95 -43.44
N ARG A 8 3.38 22.64 -43.33
CA ARG A 8 2.40 23.59 -42.82
C ARG A 8 2.45 23.54 -41.28
N ARG A 9 2.91 24.65 -40.69
CA ARG A 9 2.62 24.98 -39.30
C ARG A 9 1.12 25.23 -39.17
N ALA A 10 0.45 24.50 -38.28
CA ALA A 10 -0.91 24.81 -37.88
C ALA A 10 -0.89 26.07 -37.00
N THR A 11 -1.54 27.10 -37.48
CA THR A 11 -1.84 28.32 -36.72
C THR A 11 -2.93 28.01 -35.67
N PRO A 12 -2.85 28.55 -34.45
CA PRO A 12 -3.94 28.35 -33.48
C PRO A 12 -5.12 29.22 -33.85
N ALA A 13 -6.31 28.61 -33.78
CA ALA A 13 -7.58 29.27 -33.98
C ALA A 13 -7.81 30.34 -32.91
N THR A 14 -8.09 31.56 -33.36
CA THR A 14 -8.49 32.70 -32.55
C THR A 14 -9.90 32.48 -32.01
N LEU A 15 -10.06 32.40 -30.71
CA LEU A 15 -11.32 32.56 -30.02
C LEU A 15 -11.50 34.03 -29.63
N SER A 16 -12.64 34.59 -29.97
CA SER A 16 -13.06 35.96 -29.72
C SER A 16 -13.20 36.30 -28.23
N PRO A 17 -13.08 37.58 -27.83
CA PRO A 17 -12.95 37.95 -26.43
C PRO A 17 -14.30 38.17 -25.77
N ALA A 18 -14.60 37.39 -24.74
CA ALA A 18 -15.64 37.75 -23.80
C ALA A 18 -15.19 37.52 -22.36
N ARG A 19 -15.03 38.65 -21.67
CA ARG A 19 -14.97 38.80 -20.20
C ARG A 19 -13.69 38.40 -19.47
N ARG A 20 -12.78 39.41 -19.44
CA ARG A 20 -11.87 39.64 -18.31
C ARG A 20 -12.68 40.02 -17.06
N TRP A 21 -12.46 39.31 -15.96
CA TRP A 21 -12.51 39.83 -14.57
C TRP A 21 -11.69 38.95 -13.65
N LEU A 22 -10.70 39.57 -12.96
CA LEU A 22 -10.03 39.26 -11.69
C LEU A 22 -9.17 37.97 -11.64
N CYS A 23 -7.92 38.03 -11.25
CA CYS A 23 -7.33 38.47 -9.97
C CYS A 23 -5.82 38.71 -10.10
N HIS A 24 -5.40 39.89 -9.71
CA HIS A 24 -4.03 40.11 -9.25
C HIS A 24 -3.99 39.90 -7.74
N ILE A 25 -3.14 38.98 -7.25
CA ILE A 25 -2.65 39.00 -5.88
C ILE A 25 -1.13 39.00 -5.95
N ALA A 26 -0.56 40.17 -5.66
CA ALA A 26 0.86 40.36 -5.45
C ALA A 26 1.18 40.13 -3.97
N PHE A 27 2.22 39.35 -3.69
CA PHE A 27 2.86 39.27 -2.38
C PHE A 27 3.70 40.50 -2.11
N GLY A 28 3.48 41.15 -0.99
CA GLY A 28 4.34 42.18 -0.44
C GLY A 28 4.21 42.23 1.07
N LEU A 29 5.23 41.79 1.78
CA LEU A 29 5.46 42.16 3.19
C LEU A 29 6.15 43.54 3.22
N PRO A 30 5.82 44.40 4.21
CA PRO A 30 6.85 44.72 5.18
C PRO A 30 6.37 44.87 6.62
N ALA A 31 7.34 44.77 7.51
CA ALA A 31 7.27 44.87 8.94
C ALA A 31 7.06 46.31 9.47
N GLY A 32 6.48 46.40 10.66
CA GLY A 32 6.78 47.45 11.65
C GLY A 32 5.76 48.57 11.85
N ALA A 33 5.17 48.61 13.00
CA ALA A 33 5.18 49.70 13.98
C ALA A 33 3.98 49.72 14.92
N LEU A 34 4.28 49.84 16.18
CA LEU A 34 3.38 50.12 17.32
C LEU A 34 2.52 51.36 17.09
N LEU A 35 1.21 51.23 17.38
CA LEU A 35 0.45 52.38 17.87
C LEU A 35 -0.73 51.91 18.75
N SER A 36 -0.65 52.25 20.04
CA SER A 36 -1.70 52.16 21.05
C SER A 36 -2.81 53.13 20.72
N THR A 37 -4.07 52.68 20.65
CA THR A 37 -5.22 53.56 20.80
C THR A 37 -6.35 52.85 21.59
N LEU A 38 -6.79 53.54 22.59
CA LEU A 38 -7.91 53.41 23.49
C LEU A 38 -9.14 52.68 22.92
N ALA A 39 -9.57 51.62 23.62
CA ALA A 39 -10.88 51.02 23.47
C ALA A 39 -11.86 51.67 24.44
N PRO A 40 -13.14 51.90 24.05
CA PRO A 40 -14.16 52.39 25.00
C PRO A 40 -14.60 51.28 25.97
N ALA A 41 -14.79 51.63 27.21
CA ALA A 41 -15.23 50.77 28.29
C ALA A 41 -16.62 50.19 28.01
N GLN A 42 -16.75 48.87 27.93
CA GLN A 42 -18.04 48.16 28.04
C GLN A 42 -18.41 47.98 29.50
N PRO A 43 -19.69 48.06 29.88
CA PRO A 43 -20.13 47.85 31.25
C PRO A 43 -19.86 46.40 31.68
N ALA A 44 -19.27 46.28 32.84
CA ALA A 44 -18.98 44.99 33.50
C ALA A 44 -20.33 44.33 33.90
N TYR A 45 -20.72 43.30 33.17
CA TYR A 45 -21.69 42.33 33.66
C TYR A 45 -21.02 41.45 34.72
N ALA A 46 -21.61 41.40 35.91
CA ALA A 46 -21.20 40.53 36.98
C ALA A 46 -21.28 39.07 36.49
N GLN A 47 -20.14 38.41 36.32
CA GLN A 47 -20.07 36.97 36.14
C GLN A 47 -20.56 36.33 37.44
N VAL A 48 -21.72 35.69 37.43
CA VAL A 48 -22.11 34.71 38.43
C VAL A 48 -21.07 33.60 38.39
N VAL A 49 -20.22 33.52 39.36
CA VAL A 49 -19.27 32.41 39.53
C VAL A 49 -20.10 31.14 39.67
N ASP A 50 -20.10 30.26 38.65
CA ASP A 50 -20.80 28.98 38.69
C ASP A 50 -20.06 28.02 39.63
N ALA A 51 -20.36 28.19 40.93
CA ALA A 51 -19.74 27.42 42.01
C ALA A 51 -20.17 25.95 41.86
N ARG A 52 -19.21 25.10 41.59
CA ARG A 52 -19.45 23.65 41.51
C ARG A 52 -19.76 23.09 42.90
N GLN A 53 -20.88 22.37 43.03
CA GLN A 53 -21.27 21.66 44.25
C GLN A 53 -21.59 20.20 43.98
N GLN A 54 -21.58 19.38 45.04
CA GLN A 54 -21.87 17.96 44.92
C GLN A 54 -23.36 17.71 45.02
N TYR A 55 -23.90 17.01 43.98
CA TYR A 55 -25.28 16.61 43.91
C TYR A 55 -25.42 15.10 44.10
N GLY A 56 -26.51 14.70 44.77
CA GLY A 56 -26.97 13.31 44.90
C GLY A 56 -28.50 13.34 44.83
N ILE A 57 -29.04 13.44 43.59
CA ILE A 57 -30.48 13.50 43.31
C ILE A 57 -30.85 12.20 42.59
N ALA A 58 -31.79 11.43 43.13
CA ALA A 58 -32.22 10.16 42.55
C ALA A 58 -33.02 10.40 41.24
N ALA A 59 -33.00 9.41 40.34
CA ALA A 59 -33.83 9.39 39.17
C ALA A 59 -35.33 9.36 39.55
N GLY A 60 -36.18 10.01 38.74
CA GLY A 60 -37.61 10.05 38.98
C GLY A 60 -38.30 11.19 38.23
N PRO A 61 -39.59 11.49 38.53
CA PRO A 61 -40.35 12.50 37.81
C PRO A 61 -39.62 13.86 37.77
N VAL A 62 -39.47 14.42 36.53
CA VAL A 62 -38.71 15.67 36.31
C VAL A 62 -39.15 16.77 37.27
N ARG A 63 -40.46 16.88 37.60
CA ARG A 63 -40.98 17.86 38.55
C ARG A 63 -40.33 17.74 39.91
N GLN A 64 -40.17 16.54 40.44
CA GLN A 64 -39.59 16.32 41.79
C GLN A 64 -38.07 16.56 41.77
N VAL A 65 -37.43 16.10 40.73
CA VAL A 65 -35.99 16.21 40.54
C VAL A 65 -35.55 17.69 40.38
N LEU A 66 -36.32 18.48 39.65
CA LEU A 66 -36.06 19.92 39.49
C LEU A 66 -36.29 20.71 40.77
N LEU A 67 -37.33 20.38 41.58
CA LEU A 67 -37.56 20.99 42.88
C LEU A 67 -36.40 20.72 43.84
N GLU A 68 -35.88 19.50 43.83
CA GLU A 68 -34.75 19.11 44.65
C GLU A 68 -33.43 19.77 44.17
N PHE A 69 -33.25 19.87 42.85
CA PHE A 69 -32.11 20.57 42.27
C PHE A 69 -32.14 22.07 42.60
N GLY A 70 -33.31 22.74 42.44
CA GLY A 70 -33.47 24.15 42.72
C GLY A 70 -33.22 24.47 44.20
N ARG A 71 -33.68 23.58 45.10
CA ARG A 71 -33.41 23.72 46.56
C ARG A 71 -31.92 23.63 46.89
N ARG A 72 -31.16 22.77 46.24
CA ARG A 72 -29.75 22.58 46.50
C ARG A 72 -28.86 23.61 45.80
N SER A 73 -29.25 24.02 44.58
CA SER A 73 -28.45 24.98 43.79
C SER A 73 -28.80 26.46 44.10
N GLY A 74 -29.93 26.71 44.75
CA GLY A 74 -30.41 28.08 45.00
C GLY A 74 -30.99 28.75 43.73
N VAL A 75 -31.16 28.01 42.63
CA VAL A 75 -31.61 28.57 41.35
C VAL A 75 -33.06 28.19 41.09
N MET A 76 -33.85 29.17 40.63
CA MET A 76 -35.22 28.93 40.22
C MET A 76 -35.28 28.35 38.80
N VAL A 77 -36.02 27.23 38.65
CA VAL A 77 -36.27 26.61 37.35
C VAL A 77 -37.76 26.61 37.08
N GLY A 78 -38.19 27.47 36.19
CA GLY A 78 -39.61 27.57 35.74
C GLY A 78 -39.90 26.53 34.62
N ALA A 79 -41.03 25.85 34.76
CA ALA A 79 -41.53 24.93 33.75
C ALA A 79 -43.05 24.98 33.61
N GLU A 80 -43.57 24.95 32.40
CA GLU A 80 -44.99 24.74 32.16
C GLU A 80 -45.42 23.34 32.60
N PRO A 81 -46.52 23.21 33.39
CA PRO A 81 -46.94 21.90 33.88
C PRO A 81 -47.15 20.85 32.80
N ALA A 82 -47.60 21.25 31.60
CA ALA A 82 -47.83 20.37 30.46
C ALA A 82 -46.52 19.83 29.85
N LEU A 83 -45.36 20.53 30.01
CA LEU A 83 -44.08 20.09 29.48
C LEU A 83 -43.41 19.00 30.32
N ILE A 84 -43.70 18.95 31.61
CA ILE A 84 -43.06 18.05 32.58
C ILE A 84 -43.99 16.93 33.07
N ALA A 85 -45.25 16.89 32.53
CA ALA A 85 -46.18 15.82 32.84
C ALA A 85 -45.68 14.50 32.25
N ASN A 86 -45.52 13.49 33.06
CA ASN A 86 -45.08 12.14 32.67
C ASN A 86 -43.64 12.06 32.04
N VAL A 87 -42.74 12.94 32.41
CA VAL A 87 -41.35 12.95 32.00
C VAL A 87 -40.48 12.59 33.23
N ASP A 88 -39.67 11.55 33.07
CA ASP A 88 -38.71 11.12 34.09
C ASP A 88 -37.30 11.62 33.79
N SER A 89 -36.57 12.03 34.80
CA SER A 89 -35.18 12.46 34.78
C SER A 89 -34.27 11.31 35.25
N PRO A 90 -33.06 11.17 34.67
CA PRO A 90 -32.07 10.17 35.12
C PRO A 90 -31.49 10.53 36.52
N GLY A 91 -31.88 11.70 37.10
CA GLY A 91 -31.29 12.18 38.33
C GLY A 91 -29.91 12.83 38.14
N LEU A 92 -29.23 13.16 39.23
CA LEU A 92 -27.91 13.81 39.15
C LEU A 92 -27.00 13.32 40.28
N ARG A 93 -25.84 12.70 39.92
CA ARG A 93 -24.80 12.30 40.92
C ARG A 93 -23.45 12.80 40.46
N GLY A 94 -22.78 13.58 41.35
CA GLY A 94 -21.46 14.11 41.07
C GLY A 94 -21.33 15.61 41.38
N THR A 95 -20.22 16.21 41.03
CA THR A 95 -19.92 17.62 41.22
C THR A 95 -20.14 18.42 39.96
N TYR A 96 -21.14 19.28 39.95
CA TYR A 96 -21.55 20.05 38.74
C TYR A 96 -21.71 21.54 39.11
N GLY A 97 -21.51 22.41 38.12
CA GLY A 97 -22.05 23.74 38.09
C GLY A 97 -23.55 23.73 37.82
N VAL A 98 -24.23 24.84 38.02
CA VAL A 98 -25.69 24.91 37.83
C VAL A 98 -26.12 24.54 36.42
N ARG A 99 -25.46 25.09 35.41
CA ARG A 99 -25.76 24.84 34.01
C ARG A 99 -25.50 23.38 33.61
N ASP A 100 -24.33 22.87 33.92
CA ASP A 100 -23.92 21.50 33.60
C ASP A 100 -24.82 20.48 34.33
N GLY A 101 -25.20 20.80 35.60
CA GLY A 101 -26.13 20.00 36.37
C GLY A 101 -27.50 19.92 35.76
N LEU A 102 -28.06 21.01 35.22
CA LEU A 102 -29.35 21.02 34.52
C LEU A 102 -29.28 20.25 33.21
N VAL A 103 -28.17 20.36 32.46
CA VAL A 103 -27.99 19.58 31.20
C VAL A 103 -27.96 18.08 31.50
N ALA A 104 -27.21 17.68 32.54
CA ALA A 104 -27.12 16.25 32.90
C ALA A 104 -28.46 15.71 33.46
N LEU A 105 -29.17 16.53 34.26
CA LEU A 105 -30.46 16.14 34.83
C LEU A 105 -31.58 16.02 33.80
N LEU A 106 -31.52 16.78 32.69
CA LEU A 106 -32.49 16.76 31.60
C LEU A 106 -32.08 15.85 30.46
N ALA A 107 -30.95 15.16 30.51
CA ALA A 107 -30.48 14.26 29.47
C ALA A 107 -31.54 13.17 29.18
N GLY A 108 -31.85 12.99 27.88
CA GLY A 108 -32.85 12.01 27.42
C GLY A 108 -34.33 12.39 27.64
N THR A 109 -34.64 13.54 28.29
CA THR A 109 -36.03 13.98 28.55
C THR A 109 -36.63 14.75 27.39
N GLY A 110 -35.85 15.15 26.37
CA GLY A 110 -36.33 16.01 25.26
C GLY A 110 -36.59 17.48 25.72
N LEU A 111 -36.12 17.87 26.91
CA LEU A 111 -36.24 19.22 27.49
C LEU A 111 -34.83 19.85 27.63
N GLU A 112 -34.79 21.18 27.48
CA GLU A 112 -33.59 21.97 27.77
C GLU A 112 -33.90 23.13 28.68
N ALA A 113 -32.93 23.54 29.50
CA ALA A 113 -33.04 24.69 30.37
C ALA A 113 -32.33 25.91 29.79
N VAL A 114 -33.03 26.98 29.57
CA VAL A 114 -32.54 28.25 29.02
C VAL A 114 -32.46 29.27 30.14
N ALA A 115 -31.29 29.92 30.31
CA ALA A 115 -31.09 30.96 31.27
C ALA A 115 -31.89 32.24 30.87
N GLU A 116 -32.56 32.86 31.83
CA GLU A 116 -33.22 34.15 31.73
C GLU A 116 -32.34 35.27 32.27
N GLU A 117 -32.55 36.48 31.81
CA GLU A 117 -31.84 37.68 32.30
C GLU A 117 -31.95 37.89 33.83
N SER A 118 -32.99 37.33 34.47
CA SER A 118 -33.25 37.33 35.90
C SER A 118 -32.31 36.39 36.72
N GLY A 119 -31.49 35.54 36.05
CA GLY A 119 -30.71 34.48 36.66
C GLY A 119 -31.49 33.19 36.95
N ALA A 120 -32.80 33.15 36.62
CA ALA A 120 -33.60 31.92 36.63
C ALA A 120 -33.41 31.12 35.36
N TYR A 121 -33.83 29.84 35.36
CA TYR A 121 -33.87 29.00 34.16
C TYR A 121 -35.29 28.66 33.81
N ARG A 122 -35.59 28.67 32.49
CA ARG A 122 -36.88 28.21 31.97
C ARG A 122 -36.69 26.94 31.18
N LEU A 123 -37.55 25.94 31.37
CA LEU A 123 -37.62 24.77 30.53
C LEU A 123 -38.42 25.03 29.26
N ARG A 124 -37.85 24.54 28.14
CA ARG A 124 -38.58 24.42 26.89
C ARG A 124 -38.30 23.04 26.26
N ARG A 125 -39.07 22.64 25.26
CA ARG A 125 -38.69 21.48 24.43
C ARG A 125 -37.39 21.80 23.76
N ALA A 126 -36.42 20.89 23.88
CA ALA A 126 -35.22 20.94 23.07
C ALA A 126 -35.67 21.03 21.60
N PRO A 127 -35.14 21.95 20.79
CA PRO A 127 -35.42 21.96 19.37
C PRO A 127 -35.21 20.53 18.87
N ALA A 128 -36.18 19.98 18.14
CA ALA A 128 -35.95 18.76 17.41
C ALA A 128 -34.69 19.04 16.58
N ALA A 129 -33.59 18.38 16.89
CA ALA A 129 -32.37 18.48 16.08
C ALA A 129 -32.82 18.31 14.64
N PRO A 130 -32.62 19.30 13.74
CA PRO A 130 -32.98 19.15 12.34
C PRO A 130 -32.25 17.86 11.94
N GLY A 131 -33.07 16.85 11.54
CA GLY A 131 -32.70 15.43 11.51
C GLY A 131 -31.24 15.26 11.43
N ALA A 132 -30.62 14.62 12.41
CA ALA A 132 -29.22 14.35 12.45
C ALA A 132 -28.83 13.53 11.22
N ALA A 133 -28.67 14.23 10.12
CA ALA A 133 -27.84 13.77 9.05
C ALA A 133 -26.45 13.77 9.67
N ALA A 134 -25.96 12.59 9.98
CA ALA A 134 -24.66 12.38 10.54
C ALA A 134 -23.66 13.27 9.80
N VAL A 135 -23.06 14.22 10.51
CA VAL A 135 -21.74 14.67 10.14
C VAL A 135 -20.93 13.38 10.20
N LEU A 136 -20.61 12.82 9.04
CA LEU A 136 -19.52 11.88 8.95
C LEU A 136 -18.27 12.73 9.25
N GLU A 137 -17.95 12.86 10.53
CA GLU A 137 -16.58 13.01 10.94
C GLU A 137 -15.79 11.98 10.13
N PRO A 138 -14.56 12.26 9.67
CA PRO A 138 -13.71 11.21 9.13
C PRO A 138 -13.83 10.06 10.11
N VAL A 139 -14.39 8.92 9.68
CA VAL A 139 -14.93 7.86 10.54
C VAL A 139 -13.90 7.54 11.60
N ARG A 140 -13.97 8.25 12.72
CA ARG A 140 -13.35 7.85 13.97
C ARG A 140 -14.30 6.79 14.51
N VAL A 141 -14.02 5.55 14.16
CA VAL A 141 -14.67 4.40 14.78
C VAL A 141 -14.25 4.39 16.25
N VAL A 142 -14.95 5.19 17.04
CA VAL A 142 -14.82 5.20 18.49
C VAL A 142 -15.56 3.96 18.97
N GLY A 143 -14.81 2.88 19.17
CA GLY A 143 -15.32 1.64 19.74
C GLY A 143 -15.06 0.36 18.95
N GLN A 144 -14.63 0.41 17.69
CA GLN A 144 -14.21 -0.81 16.99
C GLN A 144 -12.81 -1.21 17.42
N THR A 145 -12.68 -2.39 18.00
CA THR A 145 -11.38 -3.01 18.24
C THR A 145 -10.78 -3.36 16.88
N GLU A 146 -9.58 -2.81 16.57
CA GLU A 146 -8.87 -3.12 15.33
C GLU A 146 -8.70 -4.64 15.17
N SER A 147 -9.03 -5.17 14.01
CA SER A 147 -8.84 -6.57 13.63
C SER A 147 -7.65 -6.70 12.69
N ALA A 148 -6.92 -7.79 12.79
CA ALA A 148 -5.81 -8.09 11.89
C ALA A 148 -6.22 -8.26 10.41
N TRP A 149 -7.49 -8.36 10.09
CA TRP A 149 -8.06 -8.48 8.73
C TRP A 149 -8.92 -7.28 8.31
N GLY A 150 -9.10 -6.31 9.19
CA GLY A 150 -9.93 -5.12 8.95
C GLY A 150 -9.10 -3.87 8.67
N PRO A 151 -9.75 -2.70 8.61
CA PRO A 151 -9.07 -1.42 8.45
C PRO A 151 -8.17 -1.11 9.66
N VAL A 152 -7.12 -0.32 9.42
CA VAL A 152 -6.29 0.26 10.47
C VAL A 152 -7.08 1.39 11.13
N VAL A 153 -7.12 1.40 12.46
CA VAL A 153 -7.76 2.47 13.24
C VAL A 153 -6.68 3.48 13.66
N GLY A 154 -6.78 4.71 13.15
CA GLY A 154 -5.77 5.74 13.37
C GLY A 154 -4.58 5.64 12.40
N VAL A 155 -3.41 6.10 12.84
CA VAL A 155 -2.16 6.12 12.04
C VAL A 155 -1.28 4.91 12.33
N ALA A 156 -1.22 4.50 13.60
CA ALA A 156 -0.39 3.39 14.07
C ALA A 156 -1.17 2.08 14.07
N PRO A 157 -0.81 1.08 13.24
CA PRO A 157 -1.46 -0.23 13.26
C PRO A 157 -1.18 -0.95 14.57
N LYS A 158 -2.21 -1.63 15.11
CA LYS A 158 -2.12 -2.36 16.38
C LYS A 158 -2.05 -3.87 16.19
N ARG A 159 -2.60 -4.39 15.11
CA ARG A 159 -2.76 -5.82 14.85
C ARG A 159 -2.39 -6.20 13.42
N SER A 160 -1.84 -7.42 13.26
CA SER A 160 -1.56 -8.01 11.94
C SER A 160 -1.69 -9.52 12.00
N ALA A 161 -2.25 -10.13 10.96
CA ALA A 161 -2.27 -11.57 10.77
C ALA A 161 -1.10 -12.08 9.89
N THR A 162 -0.42 -11.21 9.15
CA THR A 162 0.61 -11.63 8.19
C THR A 162 1.81 -12.30 8.85
N GLY A 163 2.18 -11.87 10.06
CA GLY A 163 3.29 -12.48 10.80
C GLY A 163 2.97 -13.80 11.51
N THR A 164 1.68 -14.12 11.72
CA THR A 164 1.28 -15.26 12.58
C THR A 164 0.12 -16.10 12.01
N LYS A 165 -0.60 -15.62 11.01
CA LYS A 165 -1.91 -16.14 10.54
C LYS A 165 -3.00 -16.15 11.62
N THR A 166 -2.77 -15.48 12.76
CA THR A 166 -3.72 -15.28 13.86
C THR A 166 -3.96 -13.79 14.06
N ASP A 167 -5.01 -13.42 14.79
CA ASP A 167 -5.26 -12.03 15.16
C ASP A 167 -4.31 -11.62 16.30
N ALA A 168 -3.07 -11.24 15.94
CA ALA A 168 -2.01 -10.94 16.90
C ALA A 168 -1.74 -9.44 17.03
N SER A 169 -1.37 -9.00 18.24
CA SER A 169 -0.81 -7.68 18.45
C SER A 169 0.53 -7.54 17.71
N ILE A 170 0.77 -6.39 17.07
CA ILE A 170 2.06 -6.11 16.39
C ILE A 170 3.23 -6.22 17.38
N LEU A 171 3.04 -5.85 18.65
CA LEU A 171 4.06 -5.93 19.70
C LEU A 171 4.45 -7.39 20.03
N GLU A 172 3.53 -8.34 19.86
CA GLU A 172 3.75 -9.75 20.15
C GLU A 172 4.39 -10.54 18.99
N ILE A 173 4.51 -9.92 17.82
CA ILE A 173 5.11 -10.56 16.63
C ILE A 173 6.63 -10.31 16.67
N PRO A 174 7.48 -11.33 16.88
CA PRO A 174 8.94 -11.17 16.95
C PRO A 174 9.59 -11.06 15.57
N GLN A 175 9.03 -10.21 14.70
CA GLN A 175 9.46 -9.94 13.33
C GLN A 175 8.93 -8.58 12.90
N THR A 176 9.65 -7.89 12.01
CA THR A 176 9.18 -6.60 11.47
C THR A 176 8.00 -6.82 10.51
N VAL A 177 6.89 -6.12 10.79
CA VAL A 177 5.73 -5.99 9.91
C VAL A 177 5.46 -4.50 9.70
N ASN A 178 5.56 -4.03 8.47
CA ASN A 178 5.14 -2.68 8.11
C ASN A 178 3.73 -2.74 7.53
N VAL A 179 2.87 -1.79 7.86
CA VAL A 179 1.47 -1.75 7.41
C VAL A 179 1.20 -0.38 6.80
N VAL A 180 0.73 -0.35 5.55
CA VAL A 180 0.27 0.87 4.86
C VAL A 180 -1.25 0.81 4.76
N SER A 181 -1.94 1.75 5.37
CA SER A 181 -3.41 1.77 5.42
C SER A 181 -4.05 2.31 4.14
N ALA A 182 -5.34 2.01 3.92
CA ALA A 182 -6.14 2.60 2.84
C ALA A 182 -6.14 4.14 2.88
N ALA A 183 -6.12 4.73 4.08
CA ALA A 183 -6.02 6.18 4.26
C ALA A 183 -4.69 6.73 3.72
N GLU A 184 -3.56 6.08 4.04
CA GLU A 184 -2.24 6.44 3.51
C GLU A 184 -2.19 6.32 1.98
N ILE A 185 -2.73 5.22 1.41
CA ILE A 185 -2.82 4.96 -0.03
C ILE A 185 -3.58 6.10 -0.72
N SER A 186 -4.77 6.42 -0.20
CA SER A 186 -5.64 7.47 -0.74
C SER A 186 -5.02 8.87 -0.63
N THR A 187 -4.48 9.24 0.52
CA THR A 187 -3.91 10.57 0.77
C THR A 187 -2.68 10.83 -0.12
N ARG A 188 -1.88 9.80 -0.39
CA ARG A 188 -0.69 9.88 -1.27
C ARG A 188 -1.02 9.72 -2.75
N GLY A 189 -2.26 9.37 -3.10
CA GLY A 189 -2.69 9.14 -4.49
C GLY A 189 -1.94 7.99 -5.14
N ALA A 190 -1.73 6.88 -4.42
CA ALA A 190 -1.03 5.72 -4.95
C ALA A 190 -1.95 4.89 -5.86
N ASN A 191 -1.51 4.65 -7.10
CA ASN A 191 -2.25 3.92 -8.14
C ASN A 191 -1.72 2.49 -8.38
N THR A 192 -0.59 2.14 -7.75
CA THR A 192 0.00 0.80 -7.77
C THR A 192 0.44 0.41 -6.36
N VAL A 193 0.62 -0.89 -6.11
CA VAL A 193 1.15 -1.38 -4.82
C VAL A 193 2.57 -0.88 -4.59
N ALA A 194 3.39 -0.82 -5.64
CA ALA A 194 4.73 -0.24 -5.57
C ALA A 194 4.69 1.23 -5.10
N GLN A 195 3.76 2.04 -5.65
CA GLN A 195 3.58 3.42 -5.20
C GLN A 195 3.11 3.54 -3.75
N ALA A 196 2.22 2.66 -3.30
CA ALA A 196 1.77 2.63 -1.91
C ALA A 196 2.93 2.41 -0.93
N LEU A 197 3.93 1.63 -1.34
CA LEU A 197 5.09 1.24 -0.53
C LEU A 197 6.28 2.22 -0.57
N ARG A 198 6.22 3.31 -1.35
CA ARG A 198 7.33 4.29 -1.52
C ARG A 198 7.90 4.88 -0.23
N TYR A 199 7.10 4.94 0.84
CA TYR A 199 7.47 5.51 2.14
C TYR A 199 7.79 4.43 3.18
N THR A 200 7.81 3.15 2.78
CA THR A 200 8.07 2.02 3.68
C THR A 200 9.58 1.74 3.76
N PRO A 201 10.20 1.74 4.95
CA PRO A 201 11.61 1.45 5.08
C PRO A 201 11.95 0.00 4.66
N GLY A 202 13.18 -0.22 4.16
CA GLY A 202 13.67 -1.53 3.73
C GLY A 202 12.99 -2.08 2.46
N VAL A 203 12.18 -1.27 1.80
CA VAL A 203 11.52 -1.55 0.52
C VAL A 203 12.11 -0.66 -0.56
N ASN A 204 12.46 -1.24 -1.70
CA ASN A 204 12.86 -0.50 -2.88
C ASN A 204 11.88 -0.75 -4.02
N VAL A 205 11.29 0.32 -4.54
CA VAL A 205 10.32 0.31 -5.65
C VAL A 205 10.88 0.96 -6.91
N ASN A 206 12.16 1.31 -6.90
CA ASN A 206 12.81 2.04 -7.99
C ASN A 206 13.55 1.12 -8.97
N GLY A 207 13.45 -0.20 -8.82
CA GLY A 207 14.24 -1.17 -9.59
C GLY A 207 14.07 -1.04 -11.10
N TYR A 208 12.82 -0.85 -11.54
CA TYR A 208 12.47 -0.55 -12.92
C TYR A 208 11.71 0.77 -12.99
N THR A 209 10.44 0.78 -12.67
CA THR A 209 9.63 2.00 -12.45
C THR A 209 8.46 1.65 -11.54
N ASP A 210 8.12 2.55 -10.63
CA ASP A 210 7.02 2.34 -9.70
C ASP A 210 5.62 2.58 -10.31
N SER A 211 5.56 2.89 -11.60
CA SER A 211 4.33 3.04 -12.37
C SER A 211 4.19 1.99 -13.47
N ASN A 212 4.96 0.90 -13.40
CA ASN A 212 4.91 -0.15 -14.40
C ASN A 212 3.53 -0.80 -14.44
N MET A 213 2.86 -0.77 -15.59
CA MET A 213 1.57 -1.42 -15.78
C MET A 213 1.69 -2.95 -15.94
N ILE A 214 2.89 -3.48 -16.17
CA ILE A 214 3.12 -4.91 -16.36
C ILE A 214 3.12 -5.64 -15.03
N ALA A 215 3.86 -5.12 -14.02
CA ALA A 215 4.00 -5.74 -12.70
C ALA A 215 4.31 -4.71 -11.61
N ASP A 216 3.92 -5.02 -10.36
CA ASP A 216 4.41 -4.33 -9.18
C ASP A 216 5.72 -4.98 -8.73
N GLU A 217 6.84 -4.43 -9.16
CA GLU A 217 8.16 -4.92 -8.77
C GLU A 217 8.66 -4.21 -7.52
N VAL A 218 8.81 -4.99 -6.47
CA VAL A 218 9.18 -4.51 -5.14
C VAL A 218 10.30 -5.38 -4.59
N ASP A 219 11.38 -4.75 -4.17
CA ASP A 219 12.47 -5.43 -3.47
C ASP A 219 12.30 -5.26 -1.96
N SER A 220 12.55 -6.30 -1.21
CA SER A 220 12.56 -6.25 0.25
C SER A 220 13.92 -6.69 0.78
N ARG A 221 14.58 -5.82 1.58
CA ARG A 221 15.89 -6.09 2.18
C ARG A 221 16.98 -6.52 1.18
N GLY A 222 16.85 -6.10 -0.08
CA GLY A 222 17.79 -6.42 -1.16
C GLY A 222 17.51 -7.73 -1.89
N PHE A 223 16.36 -8.34 -1.69
CA PHE A 223 15.91 -9.51 -2.43
C PHE A 223 14.71 -9.15 -3.31
N ALA A 224 14.84 -9.44 -4.60
CA ALA A 224 13.88 -9.14 -5.65
C ALA A 224 13.40 -10.41 -6.36
N PRO A 225 12.15 -10.44 -6.78
CA PRO A 225 11.04 -9.62 -6.29
C PRO A 225 10.49 -10.18 -4.98
N ALA A 226 9.98 -9.30 -4.11
CA ALA A 226 9.20 -9.76 -2.96
C ALA A 226 7.87 -10.34 -3.48
N PRO A 227 7.51 -11.59 -3.15
CA PRO A 227 6.29 -12.20 -3.64
C PRO A 227 5.06 -11.51 -3.07
N LEU A 228 4.04 -11.36 -3.92
CA LEU A 228 2.75 -10.77 -3.55
C LEU A 228 1.78 -11.87 -3.10
N TYR A 229 1.02 -11.56 -2.06
CA TYR A 229 -0.08 -12.38 -1.54
C TYR A 229 -1.35 -11.53 -1.48
N LEU A 230 -2.50 -12.13 -1.66
CA LEU A 230 -3.81 -11.53 -1.42
C LEU A 230 -4.51 -12.30 -0.31
N ASP A 231 -4.81 -11.65 0.81
CA ASP A 231 -5.39 -12.24 2.01
C ASP A 231 -4.68 -13.55 2.43
N GLY A 232 -3.35 -13.54 2.37
CA GLY A 232 -2.51 -14.68 2.74
C GLY A 232 -2.32 -15.77 1.67
N THR A 233 -2.94 -15.65 0.48
CA THR A 233 -2.77 -16.59 -0.64
C THR A 233 -1.85 -16.03 -1.72
N TYR A 234 -1.00 -16.89 -2.28
CA TYR A 234 0.02 -16.51 -3.27
C TYR A 234 -0.60 -15.96 -4.55
N LEU A 235 -0.05 -14.88 -5.07
CA LEU A 235 -0.35 -14.33 -6.38
C LEU A 235 0.76 -14.68 -7.39
N PRO A 236 0.41 -15.04 -8.63
CA PRO A 236 1.40 -15.38 -9.63
C PRO A 236 2.28 -14.17 -9.95
N TYR A 237 3.57 -14.39 -9.90
CA TYR A 237 4.58 -13.46 -10.36
C TYR A 237 5.45 -14.16 -11.42
N ALA A 238 5.62 -13.52 -12.56
CA ALA A 238 6.29 -14.15 -13.68
C ALA A 238 7.48 -13.33 -14.23
N GLY A 239 7.93 -12.32 -13.50
CA GLY A 239 9.02 -11.41 -13.89
C GLY A 239 8.53 -10.11 -14.54
N SER A 240 9.47 -9.24 -14.87
CA SER A 240 9.26 -7.87 -15.34
C SER A 240 8.56 -7.74 -16.70
N LEU A 241 8.39 -8.83 -17.43
CA LEU A 241 7.94 -8.79 -18.82
C LEU A 241 6.58 -9.49 -19.04
N GLY A 242 5.78 -9.63 -18.00
CA GLY A 242 4.39 -10.12 -18.09
C GLY A 242 4.10 -11.35 -17.24
N GLY A 243 2.84 -11.81 -17.29
CA GLY A 243 2.32 -12.94 -16.52
C GLY A 243 2.07 -12.64 -15.04
N ALA A 244 2.35 -11.44 -14.56
CA ALA A 244 2.08 -11.00 -13.20
C ALA A 244 0.64 -10.52 -13.04
N LEU A 245 0.05 -10.85 -11.90
CA LEU A 245 -1.21 -10.25 -11.48
C LEU A 245 -0.93 -8.90 -10.80
N GLN A 246 -1.72 -7.89 -11.11
CA GLN A 246 -1.64 -6.58 -10.48
C GLN A 246 -2.96 -6.26 -9.77
N ILE A 247 -2.89 -5.94 -8.49
CA ILE A 247 -4.05 -5.54 -7.69
C ILE A 247 -4.09 -4.01 -7.60
N ASP A 248 -5.25 -3.43 -7.87
CA ASP A 248 -5.44 -2.00 -7.70
C ASP A 248 -5.52 -1.65 -6.21
N PRO A 249 -4.72 -0.68 -5.70
CA PRO A 249 -4.72 -0.34 -4.28
C PRO A 249 -6.08 0.16 -3.76
N TYR A 250 -6.97 0.65 -4.62
CA TYR A 250 -8.32 1.03 -4.22
C TYR A 250 -9.16 -0.14 -3.69
N LEU A 251 -8.79 -1.40 -4.05
CA LEU A 251 -9.42 -2.61 -3.52
C LEU A 251 -8.97 -3.00 -2.11
N LEU A 252 -7.97 -2.31 -1.55
CA LEU A 252 -7.27 -2.75 -0.35
C LEU A 252 -7.67 -1.96 0.90
N GLU A 253 -7.85 -2.65 2.02
CA GLU A 253 -7.89 -2.06 3.36
C GLU A 253 -6.49 -1.66 3.82
N ARG A 254 -5.48 -2.47 3.46
CA ARG A 254 -4.08 -2.21 3.80
C ARG A 254 -3.13 -3.10 3.01
N VAL A 255 -1.88 -2.67 2.93
CA VAL A 255 -0.76 -3.44 2.42
C VAL A 255 0.19 -3.72 3.57
N GLU A 256 0.50 -4.99 3.80
CA GLU A 256 1.41 -5.43 4.86
C GLU A 256 2.69 -5.99 4.27
N VAL A 257 3.85 -5.57 4.77
CA VAL A 257 5.16 -6.10 4.38
C VAL A 257 5.75 -6.87 5.55
N LEU A 258 5.75 -8.19 5.45
CA LEU A 258 6.45 -9.06 6.40
C LEU A 258 7.91 -9.17 5.98
N LYS A 259 8.82 -8.67 6.78
CA LYS A 259 10.24 -8.59 6.49
C LYS A 259 10.99 -9.88 6.86
N GLY A 260 11.89 -10.33 5.95
CA GLY A 260 12.70 -11.54 6.17
C GLY A 260 11.96 -12.85 5.87
N PRO A 261 12.61 -14.01 6.02
CA PRO A 261 12.08 -15.31 5.66
C PRO A 261 10.72 -15.62 6.28
N ALA A 262 9.77 -16.09 5.44
CA ALA A 262 8.39 -16.35 5.85
C ALA A 262 7.90 -17.75 5.45
N SER A 263 8.80 -18.65 5.05
CA SER A 263 8.40 -19.97 4.52
C SER A 263 7.63 -20.84 5.51
N VAL A 264 7.85 -20.66 6.81
CA VAL A 264 7.15 -21.44 7.84
C VAL A 264 5.62 -21.30 7.75
N LEU A 265 5.10 -20.15 7.32
CA LEU A 265 3.66 -19.92 7.17
C LEU A 265 3.18 -19.93 5.72
N TYR A 266 4.07 -19.62 4.78
CA TYR A 266 3.72 -19.30 3.38
C TYR A 266 4.37 -20.23 2.35
N GLY A 267 5.17 -21.21 2.77
CA GLY A 267 5.88 -22.13 1.89
C GLY A 267 6.97 -21.45 1.08
N GLN A 268 7.07 -21.79 -0.21
CA GLN A 268 8.07 -21.23 -1.11
C GLN A 268 8.10 -19.71 -1.07
N ASN A 269 9.23 -19.12 -0.66
CA ASN A 269 9.35 -17.68 -0.49
C ASN A 269 10.80 -17.20 -0.63
N GLN A 270 10.98 -15.96 -1.11
CA GLN A 270 12.25 -15.25 -1.10
C GLN A 270 12.67 -14.89 0.34
N PRO A 271 13.97 -14.80 0.63
CA PRO A 271 14.45 -14.52 1.99
C PRO A 271 14.22 -13.07 2.43
N GLY A 272 13.89 -12.15 1.54
CA GLY A 272 13.57 -10.75 1.87
C GLY A 272 12.23 -10.55 2.54
N GLY A 273 11.32 -11.52 2.45
CA GLY A 273 9.97 -11.45 2.97
C GLY A 273 8.89 -11.49 1.89
N LEU A 274 7.71 -11.00 2.24
CA LEU A 274 6.55 -10.96 1.34
C LEU A 274 5.72 -9.69 1.55
N ILE A 275 4.88 -9.40 0.57
CA ILE A 275 3.89 -8.34 0.62
C ILE A 275 2.51 -8.98 0.62
N ASN A 276 1.75 -8.77 1.68
CA ASN A 276 0.37 -9.25 1.79
C ASN A 276 -0.61 -8.09 1.59
N LEU A 277 -1.47 -8.24 0.59
CA LEU A 277 -2.53 -7.32 0.24
C LEU A 277 -3.79 -7.76 0.98
N VAL A 278 -4.31 -6.92 1.86
CA VAL A 278 -5.55 -7.20 2.60
C VAL A 278 -6.69 -6.52 1.88
N SER A 279 -7.62 -7.31 1.33
CA SER A 279 -8.73 -6.82 0.54
C SER A 279 -9.81 -6.16 1.39
N LYS A 280 -10.49 -5.17 0.81
CA LYS A 280 -11.73 -4.60 1.36
C LYS A 280 -12.81 -5.67 1.44
N ARG A 281 -13.46 -5.79 2.60
CA ARG A 281 -14.51 -6.79 2.87
C ARG A 281 -15.88 -6.14 3.04
N PRO A 282 -16.99 -6.89 2.79
CA PRO A 282 -18.33 -6.45 3.16
C PRO A 282 -18.41 -6.01 4.63
N SER A 283 -19.08 -4.88 4.90
CA SER A 283 -19.21 -4.27 6.22
C SER A 283 -20.67 -4.12 6.61
N GLU A 284 -20.96 -4.12 7.92
CA GLU A 284 -22.28 -3.78 8.46
C GLU A 284 -22.59 -2.28 8.30
N GLU A 285 -21.54 -1.46 8.35
CA GLU A 285 -21.66 -0.03 8.10
C GLU A 285 -21.91 0.21 6.62
N ARG A 286 -22.95 0.99 6.32
CA ARG A 286 -23.27 1.38 4.95
C ARG A 286 -22.30 2.44 4.47
N LEU A 287 -21.54 2.12 3.43
CA LEU A 287 -20.75 3.07 2.67
C LEU A 287 -21.27 3.12 1.24
N ARG A 288 -21.42 4.33 0.72
CA ARG A 288 -21.68 4.58 -0.69
C ARG A 288 -20.77 5.71 -1.12
N GLU A 289 -19.77 5.37 -1.90
CA GLU A 289 -18.73 6.30 -2.33
C GLU A 289 -18.57 6.23 -3.84
N VAL A 290 -18.48 7.38 -4.48
CA VAL A 290 -18.00 7.55 -5.84
C VAL A 290 -16.89 8.59 -5.85
N HIS A 291 -15.81 8.29 -6.56
CA HIS A 291 -14.70 9.21 -6.81
C HIS A 291 -14.54 9.44 -8.30
N MET A 292 -14.28 10.68 -8.70
CA MET A 292 -13.93 11.07 -10.06
C MET A 292 -12.72 12.01 -10.03
N GLY A 293 -11.77 11.78 -10.94
CA GLY A 293 -10.55 12.55 -11.01
C GLY A 293 -10.09 12.82 -12.43
N VAL A 294 -9.33 13.91 -12.57
CA VAL A 294 -8.63 14.31 -13.79
C VAL A 294 -7.20 14.70 -13.44
N GLY A 295 -6.26 14.37 -14.29
CA GLY A 295 -4.85 14.59 -13.98
C GLY A 295 -3.97 14.94 -15.16
N SER A 296 -2.67 15.01 -14.87
CA SER A 296 -1.63 15.23 -15.86
C SER A 296 -1.73 14.21 -16.99
N TYR A 297 -1.29 14.59 -18.17
CA TYR A 297 -1.27 13.75 -19.38
C TYR A 297 -2.67 13.28 -19.83
N GLY A 298 -3.72 14.05 -19.50
CA GLY A 298 -5.10 13.69 -19.87
C GLY A 298 -5.64 12.45 -19.12
N ARG A 299 -5.04 12.11 -17.98
CA ARG A 299 -5.51 10.98 -17.16
C ARG A 299 -6.88 11.28 -16.56
N VAL A 300 -7.77 10.30 -16.64
CA VAL A 300 -9.09 10.32 -16.00
C VAL A 300 -9.24 9.07 -15.14
N GLU A 301 -9.97 9.21 -14.02
CA GLU A 301 -10.30 8.06 -13.17
C GLU A 301 -11.70 8.19 -12.58
N SER A 302 -12.34 7.04 -12.37
CA SER A 302 -13.61 6.91 -11.67
C SER A 302 -13.59 5.65 -10.83
N ASN A 303 -13.85 5.79 -9.54
CA ASN A 303 -13.86 4.70 -8.59
C ASN A 303 -15.21 4.64 -7.87
N LEU A 304 -15.68 3.43 -7.55
CA LEU A 304 -16.93 3.17 -6.85
C LEU A 304 -16.68 2.20 -5.70
N ASP A 305 -17.24 2.47 -4.52
CA ASP A 305 -17.22 1.57 -3.37
C ASP A 305 -18.57 1.58 -2.65
N LEU A 306 -19.28 0.47 -2.73
CA LEU A 306 -20.60 0.28 -2.13
C LEU A 306 -20.57 -0.89 -1.19
N THR A 307 -20.93 -0.71 0.09
CA THR A 307 -21.04 -1.83 1.06
C THR A 307 -22.17 -1.59 2.04
N GLY A 308 -22.69 -2.67 2.63
CA GLY A 308 -23.72 -2.67 3.65
C GLY A 308 -24.45 -4.00 3.78
N PRO A 309 -25.44 -4.06 4.67
CA PRO A 309 -26.34 -5.20 4.77
C PRO A 309 -27.20 -5.35 3.51
N ALA A 310 -27.30 -6.59 3.01
CA ALA A 310 -28.18 -6.96 1.89
C ALA A 310 -29.58 -7.41 2.34
N ASN A 311 -29.74 -7.77 3.63
CA ASN A 311 -30.99 -8.14 4.27
C ASN A 311 -31.19 -7.39 5.61
N GLU A 312 -32.38 -7.47 6.18
CA GLU A 312 -32.74 -6.69 7.37
C GLU A 312 -32.07 -7.18 8.66
N ASP A 313 -31.80 -8.49 8.77
CA ASP A 313 -31.14 -9.07 9.93
C ASP A 313 -29.62 -8.94 9.93
N GLY A 314 -29.03 -8.39 8.87
CA GLY A 314 -27.57 -8.20 8.75
C GLY A 314 -26.78 -9.49 8.58
N SER A 315 -27.43 -10.63 8.35
CA SER A 315 -26.74 -11.92 8.14
C SER A 315 -26.08 -12.01 6.77
N LEU A 316 -26.49 -11.18 5.81
CA LEU A 316 -25.91 -11.10 4.48
C LEU A 316 -25.39 -9.68 4.21
N LEU A 317 -24.10 -9.57 3.97
CA LEU A 317 -23.41 -8.30 3.67
C LEU A 317 -22.87 -8.35 2.25
N TYR A 318 -22.88 -7.21 1.57
CA TYR A 318 -22.31 -7.07 0.23
C TYR A 318 -21.26 -5.98 0.18
N ARG A 319 -20.31 -6.09 -0.76
CA ARG A 319 -19.46 -4.99 -1.21
C ARG A 319 -19.26 -5.08 -2.71
N VAL A 320 -19.31 -3.95 -3.39
CA VAL A 320 -18.96 -3.83 -4.80
C VAL A 320 -17.97 -2.68 -4.92
N THR A 321 -16.76 -2.99 -5.34
CA THR A 321 -15.73 -2.00 -5.65
C THR A 321 -15.45 -2.04 -7.14
N ALA A 322 -15.37 -0.86 -7.79
CA ALA A 322 -15.04 -0.76 -9.21
C ALA A 322 -14.06 0.37 -9.46
N VAL A 323 -13.20 0.20 -10.47
CA VAL A 323 -12.20 1.17 -10.91
C VAL A 323 -12.21 1.25 -12.43
N ALA A 324 -12.28 2.46 -12.95
CA ALA A 324 -12.06 2.75 -14.36
C ALA A 324 -11.09 3.92 -14.47
N ASN A 325 -9.94 3.71 -15.10
CA ASN A 325 -8.98 4.77 -15.32
C ASN A 325 -8.25 4.63 -16.65
N GLY A 326 -7.70 5.73 -17.14
CA GLY A 326 -6.89 5.75 -18.34
C GLY A 326 -6.33 7.12 -18.63
N GLY A 327 -5.34 7.16 -19.52
CA GLY A 327 -4.68 8.38 -19.99
C GLY A 327 -3.28 8.10 -20.51
N ASN A 328 -2.64 9.13 -21.00
CA ASN A 328 -1.25 9.08 -21.41
C ASN A 328 -0.32 9.11 -20.19
N GLU A 329 0.95 8.93 -20.43
CA GLU A 329 1.99 8.93 -19.40
C GLU A 329 3.09 9.94 -19.79
N GLN A 330 4.16 10.02 -19.00
CA GLN A 330 5.28 10.93 -19.25
C GLN A 330 6.08 10.59 -20.52
N ILE A 331 6.17 9.31 -20.89
CA ILE A 331 6.89 8.83 -22.07
C ILE A 331 5.97 8.99 -23.28
N ASP A 332 6.52 9.51 -24.38
CA ASP A 332 5.77 9.69 -25.63
C ASP A 332 5.13 8.39 -26.12
N TYR A 333 3.97 8.47 -26.73
CA TYR A 333 3.17 7.32 -27.21
C TYR A 333 2.74 6.31 -26.15
N LYS A 334 3.10 6.53 -24.88
CA LYS A 334 2.69 5.64 -23.80
C LYS A 334 1.31 6.02 -23.28
N GLU A 335 0.44 5.05 -23.20
CA GLU A 335 -0.89 5.15 -22.59
C GLU A 335 -1.15 3.95 -21.68
N SER A 336 -2.04 4.13 -20.71
CA SER A 336 -2.52 3.06 -19.84
C SER A 336 -4.02 3.15 -19.63
N ARG A 337 -4.69 1.99 -19.55
CA ARG A 337 -6.13 1.86 -19.32
C ARG A 337 -6.40 0.68 -18.40
N ARG A 338 -7.28 0.87 -17.43
CA ARG A 338 -7.77 -0.17 -16.53
C ARG A 338 -9.26 -0.12 -16.38
N LEU A 339 -9.92 -1.27 -16.43
CA LEU A 339 -11.31 -1.48 -16.03
C LEU A 339 -11.37 -2.67 -15.08
N LEU A 340 -11.93 -2.46 -13.90
CA LEU A 340 -11.99 -3.44 -12.84
C LEU A 340 -13.33 -3.37 -12.12
N ILE A 341 -13.87 -4.56 -11.75
CA ILE A 341 -14.99 -4.70 -10.82
C ILE A 341 -14.71 -5.87 -9.88
N ALA A 342 -14.97 -5.66 -8.60
CA ALA A 342 -14.73 -6.64 -7.53
C ALA A 342 -15.96 -6.74 -6.61
N PRO A 343 -16.98 -7.54 -6.97
CA PRO A 343 -18.08 -7.86 -6.08
C PRO A 343 -17.65 -8.89 -5.02
N SER A 344 -18.14 -8.72 -3.81
CA SER A 344 -17.99 -9.67 -2.71
C SER A 344 -19.24 -9.75 -1.87
N LEU A 345 -19.46 -10.92 -1.25
CA LEU A 345 -20.63 -11.24 -0.44
C LEU A 345 -20.19 -11.98 0.81
N THR A 346 -20.62 -11.54 1.97
CA THR A 346 -20.37 -12.25 3.25
C THR A 346 -21.70 -12.74 3.82
N TRP A 347 -21.79 -14.05 4.02
CA TRP A 347 -22.90 -14.70 4.67
C TRP A 347 -22.51 -15.12 6.10
N ARG A 348 -23.30 -14.70 7.07
CA ARG A 348 -23.14 -14.95 8.50
C ARG A 348 -24.36 -15.68 9.04
N PRO A 349 -24.46 -17.00 8.86
CA PRO A 349 -25.60 -17.78 9.36
C PRO A 349 -25.70 -17.80 10.89
N SER A 350 -24.61 -17.48 11.58
CA SER A 350 -24.56 -17.34 13.04
C SER A 350 -23.40 -16.42 13.44
N ALA A 351 -23.34 -16.00 14.69
CA ALA A 351 -22.22 -15.25 15.24
C ALA A 351 -20.88 -16.03 15.19
N ALA A 352 -20.94 -17.36 15.10
CA ALA A 352 -19.76 -18.23 15.04
C ALA A 352 -19.25 -18.48 13.62
N THR A 353 -20.06 -18.25 12.58
CA THR A 353 -19.72 -18.63 11.20
C THR A 353 -19.82 -17.45 10.26
N SER A 354 -18.78 -17.23 9.47
CA SER A 354 -18.73 -16.25 8.41
C SER A 354 -18.12 -16.86 7.14
N LEU A 355 -18.81 -16.74 6.01
CA LEU A 355 -18.34 -17.17 4.70
C LEU A 355 -18.36 -15.96 3.75
N THR A 356 -17.21 -15.56 3.26
CA THR A 356 -17.07 -14.52 2.25
C THR A 356 -16.77 -15.12 0.90
N LEU A 357 -17.57 -14.78 -0.12
CA LEU A 357 -17.25 -15.01 -1.53
C LEU A 357 -16.63 -13.72 -2.08
N TYR A 358 -15.49 -13.84 -2.75
CA TYR A 358 -14.75 -12.74 -3.35
C TYR A 358 -14.53 -13.01 -4.84
N THR A 359 -14.73 -11.97 -5.67
CA THR A 359 -14.49 -12.03 -7.11
C THR A 359 -13.83 -10.73 -7.56
N GLN A 360 -12.87 -10.82 -8.48
CA GLN A 360 -12.29 -9.66 -9.16
C GLN A 360 -12.17 -9.96 -10.65
N LEU A 361 -12.68 -9.07 -11.48
CA LEU A 361 -12.59 -9.10 -12.93
C LEU A 361 -11.87 -7.83 -13.36
N GLN A 362 -10.72 -7.96 -14.06
CA GLN A 362 -9.91 -6.81 -14.47
C GLN A 362 -9.41 -6.97 -15.90
N ARG A 363 -9.38 -5.84 -16.60
CA ARG A 363 -8.73 -5.68 -17.91
C ARG A 363 -7.81 -4.48 -17.86
N ASP A 364 -6.57 -4.69 -18.26
CA ASP A 364 -5.57 -3.63 -18.46
C ASP A 364 -5.17 -3.62 -19.94
N GLY A 365 -4.84 -2.44 -20.45
CA GLY A 365 -4.33 -2.30 -21.81
C GLY A 365 -3.61 -0.98 -21.99
N GLY A 366 -2.80 -0.91 -23.06
CA GLY A 366 -2.05 0.29 -23.40
C GLY A 366 -0.66 -0.01 -23.93
N VAL A 367 0.23 0.95 -23.84
CA VAL A 367 1.64 0.81 -24.27
C VAL A 367 2.50 0.69 -23.01
N PRO A 368 3.27 -0.40 -22.86
CA PRO A 368 4.06 -0.64 -21.65
C PRO A 368 5.28 0.27 -21.57
N ASP A 369 5.76 0.52 -20.35
CA ASP A 369 6.88 1.40 -20.03
C ASP A 369 8.19 0.68 -19.68
N TYR A 370 8.33 -0.57 -20.04
CA TYR A 370 9.60 -1.27 -19.91
C TYR A 370 10.59 -0.77 -20.95
N GLN A 371 11.24 0.35 -20.65
CA GLN A 371 12.13 1.07 -21.57
C GLN A 371 13.44 1.43 -20.87
N PRO A 372 14.32 0.43 -20.66
CA PRO A 372 15.65 0.70 -20.11
C PRO A 372 16.47 1.54 -21.09
N LEU A 373 17.22 2.49 -20.56
CA LEU A 373 18.09 3.39 -21.28
C LEU A 373 19.58 3.11 -20.96
N PRO A 374 20.53 3.50 -21.81
CA PRO A 374 21.93 3.38 -21.49
C PRO A 374 22.37 4.35 -20.39
N ALA A 375 23.38 3.97 -19.62
CA ALA A 375 24.03 4.82 -18.63
C ALA A 375 24.70 6.06 -19.26
N ILE A 376 25.26 5.89 -20.48
CA ILE A 376 25.72 7.00 -21.32
C ILE A 376 24.48 7.65 -21.96
N GLY A 377 24.30 8.92 -21.72
CA GLY A 377 23.11 9.69 -22.06
C GLY A 377 22.14 9.86 -20.90
N THR A 378 22.24 9.06 -19.82
CA THR A 378 21.39 9.23 -18.60
C THR A 378 22.22 9.58 -17.37
N VAL A 379 23.01 8.65 -16.85
CA VAL A 379 23.93 8.90 -15.71
C VAL A 379 25.10 9.76 -16.14
N PHE A 380 25.73 9.39 -17.25
CA PHE A 380 26.82 10.14 -17.89
C PHE A 380 26.29 10.95 -19.06
N ALA A 381 26.99 12.01 -19.42
CA ALA A 381 26.72 12.72 -20.67
C ALA A 381 26.95 11.81 -21.88
N GLY A 382 26.11 11.91 -22.88
CA GLY A 382 26.28 11.28 -24.17
C GLY A 382 27.15 12.12 -25.11
N PRO A 383 27.08 11.86 -26.43
CA PRO A 383 27.78 12.64 -27.45
C PRO A 383 27.52 14.13 -27.31
N ASP A 384 28.52 14.95 -27.51
CA ASP A 384 28.42 16.41 -27.43
C ASP A 384 27.88 16.97 -26.11
N GLY A 385 28.01 16.19 -25.00
CA GLY A 385 27.48 16.58 -23.71
C GLY A 385 25.96 16.47 -23.55
N LYS A 386 25.27 15.91 -24.53
CA LYS A 386 23.81 15.76 -24.55
C LYS A 386 23.33 14.69 -23.58
N ARG A 387 22.06 14.81 -23.17
CA ARG A 387 21.35 13.79 -22.43
C ARG A 387 20.17 13.29 -23.25
N ILE A 388 19.85 12.02 -23.08
CA ILE A 388 18.64 11.41 -23.64
C ILE A 388 17.44 12.04 -22.92
N ASP A 389 16.42 12.43 -23.67
CA ASP A 389 15.23 13.02 -23.10
C ASP A 389 14.46 12.00 -22.24
N ARG A 390 13.88 12.47 -21.13
CA ARG A 390 13.19 11.59 -20.17
C ARG A 390 11.85 11.05 -20.68
N ASP A 391 11.31 11.63 -21.75
CA ASP A 391 10.07 11.28 -22.42
C ASP A 391 10.29 10.49 -23.73
N ILE A 392 11.54 10.17 -24.08
CA ILE A 392 11.86 9.39 -25.24
C ILE A 392 11.08 8.06 -25.24
N PHE A 393 10.54 7.69 -26.39
CA PHE A 393 9.95 6.38 -26.62
C PHE A 393 10.95 5.47 -27.35
N THR A 394 11.44 4.41 -26.71
CA THR A 394 12.41 3.50 -27.31
C THR A 394 11.79 2.39 -28.13
N GLY A 395 10.45 2.33 -28.15
CA GLY A 395 9.65 1.36 -28.92
C GLY A 395 9.41 1.79 -30.36
N GLN A 396 8.29 1.33 -30.88
CA GLN A 396 7.79 1.65 -32.23
C GLN A 396 6.32 2.02 -32.11
N PRO A 397 5.91 3.27 -32.42
CA PRO A 397 4.52 3.67 -32.46
C PRO A 397 3.68 2.76 -33.35
N GLY A 398 2.50 2.35 -32.87
CA GLY A 398 1.61 1.44 -33.61
C GLY A 398 1.96 -0.06 -33.51
N TYR A 399 3.15 -0.41 -32.96
CA TYR A 399 3.51 -1.80 -32.70
C TYR A 399 3.47 -2.15 -31.22
N ASN A 400 4.05 -1.29 -30.36
CA ASN A 400 4.05 -1.54 -28.92
C ASN A 400 2.62 -1.59 -28.38
N ASP A 401 2.30 -2.67 -27.68
CA ASP A 401 0.98 -2.92 -27.13
C ASP A 401 1.08 -3.85 -25.92
N PHE A 402 0.22 -3.65 -24.97
CA PHE A 402 0.05 -4.54 -23.82
C PHE A 402 -1.43 -4.73 -23.53
N TYR A 403 -1.80 -5.98 -23.35
CA TYR A 403 -3.13 -6.35 -22.92
C TYR A 403 -3.06 -7.41 -21.84
N ARG A 404 -3.79 -7.19 -20.73
CA ARG A 404 -3.95 -8.18 -19.66
C ARG A 404 -5.41 -8.35 -19.30
N ARG A 405 -5.80 -9.60 -19.11
CA ARG A 405 -7.08 -9.99 -18.51
C ARG A 405 -6.79 -10.89 -17.32
N GLN A 406 -7.36 -10.53 -16.17
CA GLN A 406 -7.21 -11.30 -14.94
C GLN A 406 -8.53 -11.53 -14.25
N TYR A 407 -8.67 -12.73 -13.69
CA TYR A 407 -9.80 -13.17 -12.90
C TYR A 407 -9.30 -13.72 -11.57
N VAL A 408 -9.90 -13.26 -10.48
CA VAL A 408 -9.67 -13.80 -9.15
C VAL A 408 -11.03 -14.20 -8.58
N VAL A 409 -11.15 -15.44 -8.11
CA VAL A 409 -12.35 -15.93 -7.44
C VAL A 409 -11.89 -16.67 -6.19
N GLY A 410 -12.56 -16.45 -5.07
CA GLY A 410 -12.19 -17.12 -3.85
C GLY A 410 -13.26 -17.10 -2.78
N THR A 411 -13.03 -17.90 -1.75
CA THR A 411 -13.85 -17.97 -0.54
C THR A 411 -12.98 -17.90 0.70
N ASP A 412 -13.47 -17.18 1.70
CA ASP A 412 -12.88 -17.13 3.04
C ASP A 412 -13.94 -17.58 4.05
N LEU A 413 -13.75 -18.78 4.63
CA LEU A 413 -14.58 -19.34 5.70
C LEU A 413 -13.89 -19.12 7.04
N SER A 414 -14.63 -18.64 8.02
CA SER A 414 -14.23 -18.62 9.43
C SER A 414 -15.34 -19.26 10.27
N HIS A 415 -14.97 -20.22 11.12
CA HIS A 415 -15.90 -20.87 12.04
C HIS A 415 -15.29 -21.02 13.42
N LYS A 416 -15.94 -20.47 14.43
CA LYS A 416 -15.57 -20.63 15.84
C LYS A 416 -16.37 -21.80 16.43
N PHE A 417 -15.68 -22.89 16.74
CA PHE A 417 -16.29 -24.01 17.46
C PHE A 417 -16.52 -23.69 18.93
N SER A 418 -15.61 -22.88 19.49
CA SER A 418 -15.67 -22.36 20.87
C SER A 418 -14.75 -21.14 20.97
N GLU A 419 -14.62 -20.53 22.14
CA GLU A 419 -13.64 -19.46 22.39
C GLU A 419 -12.18 -19.97 22.28
N GLN A 420 -11.99 -21.29 22.40
CA GLN A 420 -10.68 -21.95 22.33
C GLN A 420 -10.34 -22.54 20.97
N ALA A 421 -11.31 -22.72 20.07
CA ALA A 421 -11.08 -23.40 18.80
C ALA A 421 -11.76 -22.67 17.63
N ALA A 422 -10.99 -22.28 16.63
CA ALA A 422 -11.48 -21.63 15.42
C ALA A 422 -10.81 -22.21 14.17
N LEU A 423 -11.60 -22.50 13.14
CA LEU A 423 -11.16 -22.93 11.82
C LEU A 423 -11.23 -21.74 10.85
N ARG A 424 -10.20 -21.60 10.03
CA ARG A 424 -10.21 -20.71 8.86
C ARG A 424 -9.80 -21.48 7.63
N GLN A 425 -10.51 -21.24 6.54
CA GLN A 425 -10.19 -21.79 5.24
C GLN A 425 -10.25 -20.67 4.21
N THR A 426 -9.20 -20.55 3.43
CA THR A 426 -9.15 -19.66 2.25
C THR A 426 -8.93 -20.52 1.00
N ILE A 427 -9.82 -20.38 0.02
CA ILE A 427 -9.67 -20.98 -1.31
C ILE A 427 -9.60 -19.84 -2.31
N ARG A 428 -8.61 -19.88 -3.22
CA ARG A 428 -8.48 -18.86 -4.25
C ARG A 428 -8.01 -19.45 -5.57
N PHE A 429 -8.72 -19.06 -6.61
CA PHE A 429 -8.35 -19.31 -7.99
C PHE A 429 -8.01 -17.99 -8.69
N VAL A 430 -6.90 -17.99 -9.42
CA VAL A 430 -6.42 -16.85 -10.21
C VAL A 430 -6.14 -17.33 -11.64
N ASP A 431 -6.62 -16.58 -12.63
CA ASP A 431 -6.28 -16.76 -14.04
C ASP A 431 -5.83 -15.42 -14.62
N VAL A 432 -4.62 -15.39 -15.18
CA VAL A 432 -4.03 -14.19 -15.82
C VAL A 432 -3.56 -14.56 -17.21
N ARG A 433 -4.02 -13.78 -18.19
CA ARG A 433 -3.54 -13.87 -19.57
C ARG A 433 -3.11 -12.48 -20.00
N ASP A 434 -1.93 -12.40 -20.55
CA ASP A 434 -1.41 -11.19 -21.15
C ASP A 434 -0.71 -11.45 -22.48
N ASN A 435 -0.63 -10.37 -23.25
CA ASN A 435 0.21 -10.27 -24.43
C ASN A 435 1.00 -8.96 -24.33
N TYR A 436 2.28 -9.05 -24.62
CA TYR A 436 3.22 -7.93 -24.64
C TYR A 436 3.87 -7.85 -26.02
N ARG A 437 3.76 -6.72 -26.70
CA ARG A 437 4.52 -6.39 -27.88
C ARG A 437 5.35 -5.14 -27.64
N GLY A 438 6.61 -5.16 -28.00
CA GLY A 438 7.47 -4.04 -27.74
C GLY A 438 8.88 -4.19 -28.31
N PHE A 439 9.72 -3.26 -27.93
CA PHE A 439 11.12 -3.24 -28.26
C PHE A 439 11.97 -3.09 -26.99
N TYR A 440 13.14 -3.69 -27.04
CA TYR A 440 14.12 -3.67 -25.96
C TYR A 440 15.47 -3.22 -26.51
N LEU A 441 16.11 -2.25 -25.85
CA LEU A 441 17.45 -1.79 -26.20
C LEU A 441 18.50 -2.78 -25.71
N ASN A 442 19.48 -3.13 -26.56
CA ASN A 442 20.50 -4.11 -26.20
C ASN A 442 21.86 -3.45 -25.93
N ARG A 443 22.43 -2.76 -26.94
CA ARG A 443 23.74 -2.16 -26.89
C ARG A 443 23.84 -1.03 -27.90
N PHE A 444 24.90 -0.22 -27.82
CA PHE A 444 25.22 0.73 -28.86
C PHE A 444 25.66 0.00 -30.15
N VAL A 445 25.38 0.65 -31.27
CA VAL A 445 25.81 0.15 -32.59
C VAL A 445 27.30 0.38 -32.72
N GLN A 446 28.00 -0.56 -33.34
CA GLN A 446 29.41 -0.44 -33.73
C GLN A 446 29.50 -0.48 -35.26
N ASP A 447 30.43 0.32 -35.83
CA ASP A 447 30.78 0.27 -37.23
C ASP A 447 31.66 -0.96 -37.54
N ALA A 448 32.05 -1.13 -38.81
CA ALA A 448 32.88 -2.23 -39.24
C ALA A 448 34.30 -2.21 -38.64
N ASP A 449 34.77 -1.05 -38.23
CA ASP A 449 36.07 -0.82 -37.59
C ASP A 449 36.01 -0.96 -36.07
N GLY A 450 34.83 -1.26 -35.50
CA GLY A 450 34.60 -1.45 -34.08
C GLY A 450 34.38 -0.14 -33.30
N ASN A 451 34.27 1.03 -33.97
CA ASN A 451 33.95 2.28 -33.28
C ASN A 451 32.49 2.29 -32.83
N THR A 452 32.28 2.73 -31.61
CA THR A 452 30.93 2.76 -31.02
C THR A 452 30.24 4.08 -31.33
N ASP A 453 29.06 3.99 -31.97
CA ASP A 453 28.13 5.12 -32.14
C ASP A 453 27.22 5.20 -30.92
N TYR A 454 27.54 6.11 -30.01
CA TYR A 454 26.77 6.33 -28.78
C TYR A 454 25.41 7.03 -29.05
N SER A 455 25.08 7.40 -30.27
CA SER A 455 23.77 7.91 -30.62
C SER A 455 22.78 6.81 -31.04
N GLN A 456 23.28 5.67 -31.51
CA GLN A 456 22.48 4.57 -32.04
C GLN A 456 22.44 3.37 -31.12
N ALA A 457 21.26 2.90 -30.77
CA ALA A 457 21.07 1.67 -29.98
C ALA A 457 20.42 0.57 -30.82
N SER A 458 21.01 -0.62 -30.79
CA SER A 458 20.40 -1.82 -31.36
C SER A 458 19.20 -2.25 -30.53
N ARG A 459 18.20 -2.85 -31.18
CA ARG A 459 16.93 -3.25 -30.56
C ARG A 459 16.60 -4.72 -30.82
N THR A 460 15.89 -5.31 -29.86
CA THR A 460 15.16 -6.57 -30.08
C THR A 460 13.68 -6.27 -30.16
N LYS A 461 13.00 -6.76 -31.20
CA LYS A 461 11.54 -6.73 -31.35
C LYS A 461 10.94 -7.95 -30.66
N LEU A 462 9.89 -7.77 -29.88
CA LEU A 462 9.30 -8.75 -28.99
C LEU A 462 7.79 -8.86 -29.24
N ASP A 463 7.26 -10.09 -29.24
CA ASP A 463 5.84 -10.40 -29.17
C ASP A 463 5.66 -11.64 -28.26
N TRP A 464 5.16 -11.43 -27.04
CA TRP A 464 5.08 -12.47 -26.04
C TRP A 464 3.65 -12.67 -25.54
N GLY A 465 3.23 -13.92 -25.47
CA GLY A 465 1.98 -14.32 -24.86
C GLY A 465 2.21 -15.16 -23.61
N GLN A 466 1.48 -14.86 -22.54
CA GLN A 466 1.54 -15.62 -21.28
C GLN A 466 0.16 -15.99 -20.77
N HIS A 467 0.08 -17.17 -20.17
CA HIS A 467 -1.10 -17.63 -19.46
C HIS A 467 -0.68 -18.28 -18.14
N ASN A 468 -1.03 -17.65 -17.04
CA ASN A 468 -0.73 -18.12 -15.69
C ASN A 468 -2.02 -18.43 -14.95
N ASN A 469 -2.07 -19.55 -14.23
CA ASN A 469 -3.14 -19.83 -13.30
C ASN A 469 -2.61 -20.39 -11.99
N VAL A 470 -3.32 -20.04 -10.90
CA VAL A 470 -3.01 -20.52 -9.55
C VAL A 470 -4.29 -20.97 -8.89
N ILE A 471 -4.26 -22.13 -8.27
CA ILE A 471 -5.21 -22.50 -7.22
C ILE A 471 -4.47 -22.59 -5.89
N SER A 472 -5.00 -21.93 -4.86
CA SER A 472 -4.46 -21.97 -3.50
C SER A 472 -5.57 -22.36 -2.53
N ILE A 473 -5.28 -23.27 -1.62
CA ILE A 473 -6.16 -23.68 -0.53
C ILE A 473 -5.33 -23.64 0.75
N ASP A 474 -5.76 -22.85 1.74
CA ASP A 474 -5.11 -22.79 3.05
C ASP A 474 -6.15 -23.09 4.13
N ASN A 475 -5.92 -24.14 4.90
CA ASN A 475 -6.77 -24.51 6.03
C ASN A 475 -5.94 -24.38 7.30
N ASN A 476 -6.44 -23.64 8.27
CA ASN A 476 -5.77 -23.50 9.55
C ASN A 476 -6.75 -23.59 10.72
N LEU A 477 -6.34 -24.32 11.75
CA LEU A 477 -7.03 -24.49 13.00
C LEU A 477 -6.25 -23.77 14.09
N GLU A 478 -6.86 -22.75 14.69
CA GLU A 478 -6.36 -22.02 15.84
C GLU A 478 -6.93 -22.66 17.11
N LEU A 479 -6.04 -23.04 18.03
CA LEU A 479 -6.38 -23.62 19.31
C LEU A 479 -5.78 -22.78 20.45
N LYS A 480 -6.59 -22.35 21.39
CA LYS A 480 -6.16 -21.64 22.60
C LYS A 480 -6.28 -22.53 23.80
N GLY A 481 -5.25 -22.53 24.63
CA GLY A 481 -5.21 -23.36 25.84
C GLY A 481 -4.25 -22.83 26.87
N ARG A 482 -4.26 -23.44 28.04
CA ARG A 482 -3.37 -23.06 29.14
C ARG A 482 -2.73 -24.31 29.75
N THR A 483 -1.40 -24.23 29.98
CA THR A 483 -0.64 -25.27 30.68
C THR A 483 0.11 -24.63 31.86
N GLY A 484 -0.47 -24.77 33.04
CA GLY A 484 0.09 -24.05 34.21
C GLY A 484 -0.02 -22.53 34.07
N ALA A 485 1.12 -21.84 34.05
CA ALA A 485 1.20 -20.40 33.86
C ALA A 485 1.32 -19.99 32.39
N LEU A 486 1.43 -20.94 31.44
CA LEU A 486 1.65 -20.69 30.03
C LEU A 486 0.31 -20.63 29.30
N ASP A 487 0.05 -19.52 28.62
CA ASP A 487 -1.04 -19.40 27.66
C ASP A 487 -0.53 -19.74 26.25
N HIS A 488 -1.21 -20.66 25.57
CA HIS A 488 -0.86 -21.17 24.24
C HIS A 488 -1.85 -20.68 23.20
N THR A 489 -1.33 -20.25 22.05
CA THR A 489 -2.09 -20.07 20.80
C THR A 489 -1.43 -20.93 19.74
N VAL A 490 -1.96 -22.14 19.58
CA VAL A 490 -1.45 -23.14 18.62
C VAL A 490 -2.18 -22.97 17.30
N LEU A 491 -1.43 -22.90 16.21
CA LEU A 491 -1.94 -22.90 14.85
C LEU A 491 -1.44 -24.14 14.12
N VAL A 492 -2.37 -24.97 13.66
CA VAL A 492 -2.09 -26.14 12.80
C VAL A 492 -2.65 -25.84 11.44
N GLY A 493 -1.85 -25.99 10.38
CA GLY A 493 -2.32 -25.68 9.04
C GLY A 493 -1.85 -26.68 7.98
N LEU A 494 -2.70 -26.81 6.98
CA LEU A 494 -2.45 -27.59 5.76
C LEU A 494 -2.79 -26.72 4.56
N ASP A 495 -1.81 -26.46 3.70
CA ASP A 495 -2.05 -25.74 2.46
C ASP A 495 -1.71 -26.57 1.23
N TYR A 496 -2.38 -26.23 0.14
CA TYR A 496 -2.12 -26.71 -1.21
C TYR A 496 -2.05 -25.54 -2.17
N ARG A 497 -1.04 -25.58 -3.05
CA ARG A 497 -0.91 -24.62 -4.14
C ARG A 497 -0.54 -25.36 -5.42
N HIS A 498 -1.21 -25.00 -6.51
CA HIS A 498 -0.82 -25.39 -7.86
C HIS A 498 -0.70 -24.12 -8.70
N PHE A 499 0.46 -23.91 -9.29
CA PHE A 499 0.77 -22.83 -10.21
C PHE A 499 1.14 -23.42 -11.57
N SER A 500 0.52 -22.94 -12.64
CA SER A 500 0.84 -23.29 -14.02
C SER A 500 1.12 -22.04 -14.81
N ARG A 501 2.14 -22.10 -15.68
CA ARG A 501 2.55 -21.00 -16.53
C ARG A 501 2.88 -21.50 -17.91
N LYS A 502 2.20 -20.92 -18.93
CA LYS A 502 2.48 -21.12 -20.36
C LYS A 502 3.03 -19.83 -20.92
N TYR A 503 4.07 -19.96 -21.73
CA TYR A 503 4.75 -18.84 -22.36
C TYR A 503 5.04 -19.16 -23.81
N THR A 504 4.81 -18.17 -24.69
CA THR A 504 5.19 -18.21 -26.10
C THR A 504 5.84 -16.88 -26.45
N GLY A 505 7.08 -16.92 -26.91
CA GLY A 505 7.86 -15.74 -27.27
C GLY A 505 8.31 -15.77 -28.71
N TYR A 506 7.94 -14.72 -29.43
CA TYR A 506 8.47 -14.43 -30.77
C TYR A 506 9.41 -13.22 -30.63
N ASN A 507 10.64 -13.36 -31.14
CA ASN A 507 11.66 -12.31 -31.05
C ASN A 507 12.30 -12.07 -32.42
N ASN A 508 12.86 -10.87 -32.60
CA ASN A 508 13.82 -10.55 -33.63
C ASN A 508 14.93 -9.69 -33.05
N TYR A 509 16.13 -10.23 -33.00
CA TYR A 509 17.33 -9.62 -32.42
C TYR A 509 18.02 -8.60 -33.34
N ALA A 510 17.61 -8.53 -34.63
CA ALA A 510 18.13 -7.64 -35.63
C ALA A 510 17.13 -6.54 -36.03
N ALA A 511 16.31 -6.10 -35.07
CA ALA A 511 15.42 -4.97 -35.29
C ALA A 511 16.23 -3.70 -35.62
N THR A 512 15.66 -2.83 -36.45
CA THR A 512 16.33 -1.60 -36.89
C THR A 512 16.73 -0.76 -35.68
N PRO A 513 18.00 -0.34 -35.57
CA PRO A 513 18.48 0.51 -34.50
C PRO A 513 17.67 1.81 -34.35
N LEU A 514 17.74 2.44 -33.17
CA LEU A 514 17.12 3.71 -32.88
C LEU A 514 18.17 4.76 -32.52
N ASN A 515 18.05 5.95 -33.13
CA ASN A 515 18.79 7.11 -32.64
C ASN A 515 18.15 7.63 -31.35
N LEU A 516 18.92 7.69 -30.27
CA LEU A 516 18.43 8.06 -28.94
C LEU A 516 18.27 9.58 -28.74
N TYR A 517 18.77 10.40 -29.65
CA TYR A 517 18.73 11.86 -29.59
C TYR A 517 17.87 12.50 -30.68
N ASP A 518 17.57 11.76 -31.74
CA ASP A 518 16.69 12.17 -32.84
C ASP A 518 16.00 10.91 -33.40
N PRO A 519 15.00 10.34 -32.72
CA PRO A 519 14.39 9.08 -33.08
C PRO A 519 13.56 9.17 -34.37
N ASP A 520 13.88 8.32 -35.36
CA ASP A 520 13.05 8.12 -36.54
C ASP A 520 12.25 6.83 -36.39
N TYR A 521 10.92 6.97 -36.29
CA TYR A 521 9.98 5.87 -36.18
C TYR A 521 9.40 5.40 -37.52
N ASN A 522 9.73 6.07 -38.64
CA ASN A 522 9.22 5.71 -39.96
C ASN A 522 10.09 4.65 -40.68
N VAL A 523 10.74 3.80 -39.88
CA VAL A 523 11.63 2.74 -40.42
C VAL A 523 10.96 1.39 -40.36
N ALA A 524 11.13 0.59 -41.43
CA ALA A 524 10.61 -0.77 -41.49
C ALA A 524 11.29 -1.64 -40.40
N GLN A 525 10.50 -2.48 -39.78
CA GLN A 525 10.96 -3.42 -38.77
C GLN A 525 10.82 -4.84 -39.26
N PRO A 526 11.82 -5.73 -39.06
CA PRO A 526 11.71 -7.12 -39.45
C PRO A 526 10.61 -7.85 -38.69
N ASP A 527 10.14 -8.96 -39.21
CA ASP A 527 9.18 -9.84 -38.55
C ASP A 527 9.85 -10.62 -37.41
N THR A 528 9.05 -10.97 -36.40
CA THR A 528 9.48 -11.81 -35.28
C THR A 528 9.36 -13.28 -35.60
N GLU A 529 10.25 -14.10 -35.04
CA GLU A 529 10.26 -15.56 -35.17
C GLU A 529 10.02 -16.21 -33.82
N LEU A 530 9.40 -17.38 -33.78
CA LEU A 530 9.19 -18.16 -32.58
C LEU A 530 10.56 -18.60 -32.00
N THR A 531 10.91 -18.09 -30.83
CA THR A 531 12.21 -18.35 -30.18
C THR A 531 12.08 -19.11 -28.87
N THR A 532 10.92 -19.07 -28.26
CA THR A 532 10.72 -19.65 -26.92
C THR A 532 9.28 -20.12 -26.74
N GLN A 533 9.10 -21.38 -26.32
CA GLN A 533 7.79 -21.89 -25.96
C GLN A 533 7.90 -22.93 -24.88
N TRP A 534 7.25 -22.70 -23.72
CA TRP A 534 7.29 -23.64 -22.60
C TRP A 534 5.98 -23.68 -21.81
N ASP A 535 5.76 -24.83 -21.14
CA ASP A 535 4.66 -25.09 -20.20
C ASP A 535 5.25 -25.60 -18.87
N ASN A 536 5.15 -24.80 -17.83
CA ASN A 536 5.75 -25.07 -16.55
C ASN A 536 4.68 -25.11 -15.45
N SER A 537 4.82 -26.05 -14.52
CA SER A 537 3.93 -26.10 -13.38
C SER A 537 4.66 -26.47 -12.08
N VAL A 538 4.15 -25.95 -10.97
CA VAL A 538 4.61 -26.24 -9.63
C VAL A 538 3.40 -26.57 -8.75
N SER A 539 3.38 -27.77 -8.16
CA SER A 539 2.42 -28.15 -7.13
C SER A 539 3.13 -28.24 -5.79
N GLN A 540 2.51 -27.74 -4.73
CA GLN A 540 3.06 -27.79 -3.39
C GLN A 540 1.97 -28.18 -2.40
N VAL A 541 2.32 -29.07 -1.46
CA VAL A 541 1.55 -29.34 -0.23
C VAL A 541 2.44 -28.95 0.94
N GLY A 542 1.87 -28.23 1.90
CA GLY A 542 2.60 -27.82 3.12
C GLY A 542 1.81 -28.12 4.38
N LEU A 543 2.47 -28.76 5.33
CA LEU A 543 1.97 -28.96 6.70
C LEU A 543 2.77 -28.07 7.64
N TYR A 544 2.10 -27.22 8.42
CA TYR A 544 2.74 -26.32 9.35
C TYR A 544 2.09 -26.33 10.73
N LEU A 545 2.94 -26.11 11.72
CA LEU A 545 2.58 -25.96 13.13
C LEU A 545 3.28 -24.75 13.71
N GLN A 546 2.54 -23.95 14.45
CA GLN A 546 3.09 -22.84 15.22
C GLN A 546 2.46 -22.83 16.61
N ASP A 547 3.26 -22.49 17.62
CA ASP A 547 2.77 -22.15 18.95
C ASP A 547 3.30 -20.78 19.39
N GLN A 548 2.41 -19.90 19.79
CA GLN A 548 2.72 -18.69 20.52
C GLN A 548 2.45 -18.92 21.99
N VAL A 549 3.54 -19.05 22.76
CA VAL A 549 3.51 -19.31 24.21
C VAL A 549 3.71 -18.00 24.94
N LYS A 550 2.74 -17.60 25.75
CA LYS A 550 2.78 -16.39 26.56
C LYS A 550 2.96 -16.73 28.04
N LEU A 551 3.97 -16.12 28.64
CA LEU A 551 4.25 -16.15 30.08
C LEU A 551 4.45 -14.71 30.56
N ASP A 552 3.48 -14.19 31.28
CA ASP A 552 3.45 -12.79 31.72
C ASP A 552 3.71 -11.83 30.52
N GLN A 553 4.83 -11.14 30.51
CA GLN A 553 5.23 -10.21 29.44
C GLN A 553 6.02 -10.89 28.30
N PHE A 554 6.42 -12.13 28.45
CA PHE A 554 7.18 -12.86 27.44
C PHE A 554 6.26 -13.57 26.45
N VAL A 555 6.58 -13.46 25.15
CA VAL A 555 5.90 -14.15 24.05
C VAL A 555 6.96 -14.91 23.25
N LEU A 556 6.94 -16.23 23.36
CA LEU A 556 7.78 -17.14 22.58
C LEU A 556 6.97 -17.66 21.39
N THR A 557 7.46 -17.46 20.18
CA THR A 557 6.88 -18.02 18.96
C THR A 557 7.78 -19.13 18.44
N LEU A 558 7.23 -20.32 18.31
CA LEU A 558 7.88 -21.49 17.71
C LEU A 558 7.09 -21.92 16.49
N GLY A 559 7.75 -22.19 15.38
CA GLY A 559 7.08 -22.68 14.19
C GLY A 559 7.95 -23.61 13.37
N GLY A 560 7.31 -24.59 12.77
CA GLY A 560 7.91 -25.54 11.85
C GLY A 560 6.95 -25.88 10.71
N ARG A 561 7.52 -26.10 9.52
CA ARG A 561 6.78 -26.47 8.32
C ARG A 561 7.56 -27.48 7.51
N TYR A 562 6.84 -28.42 6.93
CA TYR A 562 7.39 -29.34 5.94
C TYR A 562 6.60 -29.25 4.65
N ASP A 563 7.34 -29.09 3.54
CA ASP A 563 6.78 -28.91 2.20
C ASP A 563 7.17 -30.07 1.29
N TRP A 564 6.21 -30.48 0.46
CA TRP A 564 6.40 -31.36 -0.68
C TRP A 564 6.08 -30.56 -1.94
N ALA A 565 7.08 -30.33 -2.80
CA ALA A 565 6.94 -29.61 -4.04
C ALA A 565 7.23 -30.51 -5.23
N LYS A 566 6.33 -30.50 -6.22
CA LYS A 566 6.50 -31.16 -7.51
C LYS A 566 6.63 -30.11 -8.60
N ILE A 567 7.71 -30.16 -9.38
CA ILE A 567 8.00 -29.27 -10.48
C ILE A 567 7.94 -30.07 -11.77
N ASP A 568 7.27 -29.55 -12.78
CA ASP A 568 7.16 -30.11 -14.14
C ASP A 568 7.41 -28.99 -15.13
N ASN A 569 8.51 -29.08 -15.88
CA ASN A 569 8.91 -28.10 -16.88
C ASN A 569 8.99 -28.78 -18.23
N GLN A 570 8.37 -28.16 -19.20
CA GLN A 570 8.38 -28.61 -20.57
C GLN A 570 8.78 -27.45 -21.48
N ASP A 571 9.92 -27.62 -22.16
CA ASP A 571 10.31 -26.81 -23.32
C ASP A 571 9.71 -27.46 -24.57
N LEU A 572 8.78 -26.75 -25.20
CA LEU A 572 8.04 -27.26 -26.34
C LEU A 572 8.82 -27.13 -27.66
N LEU A 573 9.79 -26.18 -27.73
CA LEU A 573 10.66 -26.04 -28.89
C LEU A 573 11.76 -27.07 -28.88
N ALA A 574 12.45 -27.26 -27.76
CA ALA A 574 13.48 -28.27 -27.62
C ALA A 574 12.89 -29.68 -27.44
N ASN A 575 11.57 -29.81 -27.28
CA ASN A 575 10.86 -31.05 -26.99
C ASN A 575 11.45 -31.80 -25.78
N THR A 576 11.82 -31.06 -24.74
CA THR A 576 12.36 -31.59 -23.50
C THR A 576 11.41 -31.44 -22.36
N ARG A 577 11.43 -32.36 -21.40
CA ARG A 577 10.62 -32.32 -20.19
C ARG A 577 11.43 -32.76 -18.99
N THR A 578 11.44 -31.92 -17.95
CA THR A 578 12.11 -32.20 -16.67
C THR A 578 11.09 -32.24 -15.55
N ARG A 579 11.13 -33.33 -14.77
CA ARG A 579 10.31 -33.49 -13.57
C ARG A 579 11.16 -33.66 -12.35
N ARG A 580 10.78 -32.96 -11.27
CA ARG A 580 11.50 -33.03 -9.98
C ARG A 580 10.56 -32.94 -8.80
N ASN A 581 10.93 -33.63 -7.73
CA ASN A 581 10.28 -33.50 -6.43
C ASN A 581 11.29 -32.92 -5.45
N ASP A 582 10.92 -31.84 -4.76
CA ASP A 582 11.68 -31.19 -3.71
C ASP A 582 10.93 -31.28 -2.39
N ASN A 583 11.66 -31.61 -1.33
CA ASN A 583 11.13 -31.57 0.02
C ASN A 583 11.97 -30.58 0.83
N ALA A 584 11.32 -29.81 1.67
CA ALA A 584 12.01 -28.84 2.51
C ALA A 584 11.37 -28.72 3.88
N PHE A 585 12.20 -28.63 4.91
CA PHE A 585 11.79 -28.19 6.24
C PHE A 585 12.19 -26.72 6.41
N SER A 586 11.31 -25.92 7.01
CA SER A 586 11.57 -24.54 7.41
C SER A 586 11.18 -24.34 8.86
N GLY A 587 12.07 -23.69 9.63
CA GLY A 587 11.87 -23.39 11.02
C GLY A 587 11.85 -21.90 11.33
N ARG A 588 11.16 -21.51 12.41
CA ARG A 588 11.29 -20.19 13.02
C ARG A 588 11.24 -20.28 14.53
N VAL A 589 11.95 -19.38 15.17
CA VAL A 589 11.87 -19.13 16.61
C VAL A 589 12.01 -17.64 16.85
N GLY A 590 11.20 -17.10 17.75
CA GLY A 590 11.28 -15.69 18.13
C GLY A 590 10.79 -15.49 19.54
N LEU A 591 11.44 -14.56 20.24
CA LEU A 591 11.09 -14.14 21.59
C LEU A 591 10.85 -12.64 21.59
N ALA A 592 9.72 -12.22 22.12
CA ALA A 592 9.40 -10.83 22.42
C ALA A 592 9.13 -10.66 23.92
N TYR A 593 9.54 -9.52 24.47
CA TYR A 593 9.15 -9.07 25.80
C TYR A 593 8.26 -7.84 25.67
N VAL A 594 7.02 -7.92 26.07
CA VAL A 594 6.03 -6.83 25.93
C VAL A 594 5.82 -6.18 27.29
N ALA A 595 6.50 -5.05 27.51
CA ALA A 595 6.39 -4.30 28.74
C ALA A 595 5.06 -3.54 28.83
N GLU A 596 4.59 -3.26 30.06
CA GLU A 596 3.33 -2.54 30.33
C GLU A 596 3.27 -1.14 29.72
N ASN A 597 4.43 -0.48 29.54
CA ASN A 597 4.52 0.83 28.89
C ASN A 597 4.49 0.79 27.36
N GLY A 598 4.31 -0.40 26.76
CA GLY A 598 4.24 -0.61 25.32
C GLY A 598 5.60 -0.75 24.63
N LEU A 599 6.70 -0.90 25.39
CA LEU A 599 8.01 -1.24 24.82
C LEU A 599 8.12 -2.75 24.60
N ALA A 600 8.53 -3.17 23.41
CA ALA A 600 8.62 -4.60 23.04
C ALA A 600 9.94 -4.91 22.28
N PRO A 601 11.06 -5.15 22.99
CA PRO A 601 12.25 -5.72 22.38
C PRO A 601 12.00 -7.17 21.96
N TYR A 602 12.63 -7.57 20.84
CA TYR A 602 12.51 -8.94 20.32
C TYR A 602 13.79 -9.41 19.63
N ILE A 603 13.90 -10.72 19.52
CA ILE A 603 14.90 -11.42 18.72
C ILE A 603 14.23 -12.56 17.98
N SER A 604 14.63 -12.81 16.72
CA SER A 604 14.11 -13.95 15.96
C SER A 604 15.14 -14.57 15.02
N TYR A 605 14.92 -15.85 14.74
CA TYR A 605 15.53 -16.61 13.68
C TYR A 605 14.44 -17.19 12.78
N SER A 606 14.63 -17.10 11.46
CA SER A 606 13.67 -17.61 10.49
C SER A 606 14.35 -18.12 9.23
N GLU A 607 13.71 -19.08 8.56
CA GLU A 607 14.21 -19.74 7.35
C GLU A 607 13.23 -19.62 6.19
N SER A 608 13.77 -19.63 4.96
CA SER A 608 13.00 -19.72 3.73
C SER A 608 13.65 -20.69 2.74
N PHE A 609 12.85 -21.23 1.86
CA PHE A 609 13.30 -21.98 0.71
C PHE A 609 12.51 -21.59 -0.54
N LEU A 610 13.16 -21.72 -1.70
CA LEU A 610 12.55 -21.53 -3.01
C LEU A 610 13.10 -22.58 -3.98
N PRO A 611 12.27 -23.47 -4.53
CA PRO A 611 12.70 -24.40 -5.58
C PRO A 611 13.23 -23.63 -6.80
N VAL A 612 14.35 -24.09 -7.33
CA VAL A 612 14.99 -23.55 -8.54
C VAL A 612 14.82 -24.55 -9.66
N VAL A 613 14.36 -24.07 -10.79
CA VAL A 613 14.17 -24.86 -12.00
C VAL A 613 15.46 -24.82 -12.85
N GLY A 614 15.87 -25.93 -13.43
CA GLY A 614 17.00 -26.01 -14.34
C GLY A 614 18.05 -27.09 -13.93
N THR A 615 19.03 -27.23 -14.80
CA THR A 615 20.18 -28.12 -14.63
C THR A 615 21.45 -27.35 -14.99
N ASN A 616 22.58 -27.73 -14.39
CA ASN A 616 23.89 -27.23 -14.80
C ASN A 616 24.34 -27.91 -16.13
N TYR A 617 25.52 -27.52 -16.63
CA TYR A 617 26.13 -28.11 -17.84
C TYR A 617 26.29 -29.64 -17.75
N ALA A 618 26.55 -30.16 -16.56
CA ALA A 618 26.69 -31.62 -16.32
C ALA A 618 25.31 -32.34 -16.25
N GLY A 619 24.19 -31.65 -16.44
CA GLY A 619 22.85 -32.22 -16.33
C GLY A 619 22.35 -32.41 -14.90
N GLU A 620 23.06 -31.93 -13.87
CA GLU A 620 22.62 -32.02 -12.49
C GLU A 620 21.55 -30.97 -12.16
N SER A 621 20.45 -31.41 -11.56
CA SER A 621 19.36 -30.51 -11.15
C SER A 621 19.78 -29.56 -10.02
N PHE A 622 19.37 -28.31 -10.11
CA PHE A 622 19.64 -27.32 -9.08
C PHE A 622 18.95 -27.65 -7.76
N LYS A 623 19.63 -27.39 -6.63
CA LYS A 623 19.08 -27.49 -5.28
C LYS A 623 18.15 -26.30 -5.02
N PRO A 624 17.16 -26.40 -4.13
CA PRO A 624 16.42 -25.24 -3.71
C PRO A 624 17.33 -24.13 -3.16
N THR A 625 17.05 -22.89 -3.53
CA THR A 625 17.65 -21.72 -2.87
C THR A 625 17.13 -21.67 -1.44
N THR A 626 18.02 -21.45 -0.47
CA THR A 626 17.66 -21.34 0.95
C THR A 626 18.06 -19.99 1.51
N GLY A 627 17.25 -19.48 2.44
CA GLY A 627 17.49 -18.22 3.14
C GLY A 627 17.39 -18.41 4.65
N LYS A 628 18.26 -17.73 5.39
CA LYS A 628 18.27 -17.71 6.86
C LYS A 628 18.45 -16.28 7.35
N GLN A 629 17.68 -15.88 8.37
CA GLN A 629 17.78 -14.56 8.97
C GLN A 629 17.92 -14.67 10.48
N VAL A 630 18.74 -13.78 11.02
CA VAL A 630 18.69 -13.35 12.42
C VAL A 630 18.26 -11.88 12.43
N GLU A 631 17.26 -11.55 13.24
CA GLU A 631 16.76 -10.20 13.42
C GLU A 631 16.65 -9.88 14.90
N VAL A 632 17.07 -8.67 15.28
CA VAL A 632 16.85 -8.09 16.60
C VAL A 632 16.17 -6.75 16.42
N GLY A 633 15.24 -6.41 17.28
CA GLY A 633 14.55 -5.13 17.16
C GLY A 633 13.81 -4.71 18.43
N ILE A 634 13.27 -3.52 18.36
CA ILE A 634 12.46 -2.92 19.41
C ILE A 634 11.23 -2.32 18.74
N LYS A 635 10.05 -2.63 19.27
CA LYS A 635 8.80 -1.94 18.94
C LYS A 635 8.38 -1.11 20.14
N TYR A 636 7.82 0.06 19.90
CA TYR A 636 7.33 0.92 20.95
C TYR A 636 5.97 1.51 20.57
N GLN A 637 4.95 1.14 21.30
CA GLN A 637 3.58 1.61 21.14
C GLN A 637 3.05 2.05 22.52
N PRO A 638 3.26 3.34 22.91
CA PRO A 638 2.83 3.84 24.21
C PRO A 638 1.33 3.64 24.41
N VAL A 639 0.94 3.21 25.59
CA VAL A 639 -0.47 2.99 25.96
C VAL A 639 -1.25 4.30 25.83
N GLY A 640 -2.41 4.23 25.16
CA GLY A 640 -3.29 5.40 24.97
C GLY A 640 -2.82 6.37 23.88
N SER A 641 -1.71 6.07 23.16
CA SER A 641 -1.24 6.88 22.04
C SER A 641 -1.48 6.21 20.70
N ASP A 642 -1.62 7.00 19.65
CA ASP A 642 -1.64 6.52 18.25
C ASP A 642 -0.22 6.64 17.67
N THR A 643 0.71 5.88 18.27
CA THR A 643 2.13 5.87 17.90
C THR A 643 2.67 4.45 17.87
N LEU A 644 3.39 4.11 16.81
CA LEU A 644 4.21 2.90 16.69
C LEU A 644 5.58 3.26 16.12
N ILE A 645 6.62 2.92 16.88
CA ILE A 645 8.01 3.05 16.45
C ILE A 645 8.59 1.65 16.38
N THR A 646 9.19 1.30 15.25
CA THR A 646 9.88 0.02 15.03
C THR A 646 11.31 0.27 14.60
N LEU A 647 12.28 -0.22 15.36
CA LEU A 647 13.70 -0.24 14.99
C LEU A 647 14.14 -1.70 14.90
N SER A 648 14.74 -2.09 13.78
CA SER A 648 15.25 -3.45 13.60
C SER A 648 16.62 -3.47 12.96
N ALA A 649 17.43 -4.45 13.32
CA ALA A 649 18.70 -4.79 12.67
C ALA A 649 18.69 -6.27 12.30
N PHE A 650 19.17 -6.58 11.09
CA PHE A 650 19.09 -7.93 10.55
C PHE A 650 20.34 -8.35 9.78
N GLU A 651 20.54 -9.66 9.69
CA GLU A 651 21.41 -10.31 8.74
C GLU A 651 20.67 -11.45 8.05
N ILE A 652 20.62 -11.41 6.72
CA ILE A 652 20.05 -12.45 5.86
C ILE A 652 21.17 -13.08 5.05
N ARG A 653 21.19 -14.42 4.99
CA ARG A 653 22.10 -15.19 4.14
C ARG A 653 21.29 -16.10 3.23
N GLN A 654 21.45 -15.89 1.91
CA GLN A 654 20.92 -16.75 0.87
C GLN A 654 22.03 -17.62 0.30
N LYS A 655 21.71 -18.87 -0.04
CA LYS A 655 22.60 -19.85 -0.68
C LYS A 655 21.90 -20.52 -1.86
N ASN A 656 22.69 -21.18 -2.70
CA ASN A 656 22.25 -21.93 -3.87
C ASN A 656 21.52 -21.02 -4.88
N MET A 657 22.04 -19.84 -5.11
CA MET A 657 21.52 -18.95 -6.17
C MET A 657 22.09 -19.42 -7.51
N SER A 658 21.24 -19.55 -8.54
CA SER A 658 21.75 -19.79 -9.90
C SER A 658 22.26 -18.50 -10.51
N SER A 659 23.31 -18.61 -11.31
CA SER A 659 23.91 -17.56 -12.12
C SER A 659 24.39 -18.14 -13.44
N GLU A 660 24.60 -17.30 -14.44
CA GLU A 660 25.19 -17.71 -15.71
C GLU A 660 26.52 -18.45 -15.49
N ASP A 661 26.70 -19.56 -16.19
CA ASP A 661 27.95 -20.30 -16.23
C ASP A 661 28.83 -19.75 -17.37
N PHE A 662 29.81 -18.92 -17.03
CA PHE A 662 30.68 -18.28 -18.01
C PHE A 662 31.69 -19.28 -18.65
N ASP A 663 31.91 -20.43 -18.01
CA ASP A 663 32.75 -21.50 -18.57
C ASP A 663 31.96 -22.32 -19.62
N HIS A 664 30.63 -22.33 -19.52
CA HIS A 664 29.69 -22.99 -20.45
C HIS A 664 28.55 -22.05 -20.83
N PRO A 665 28.75 -21.15 -21.81
CA PRO A 665 27.75 -20.16 -22.20
C PRO A 665 26.39 -20.81 -22.58
N GLY A 666 25.30 -20.26 -22.04
CA GLY A 666 23.95 -20.79 -22.20
C GLY A 666 23.49 -21.75 -21.09
N TYR A 667 24.37 -22.06 -20.16
CA TYR A 667 24.05 -22.82 -18.95
C TYR A 667 24.09 -21.93 -17.71
N GLU A 668 23.50 -22.41 -16.62
CA GLU A 668 23.59 -21.81 -15.30
C GLU A 668 24.39 -22.70 -14.33
N VAL A 669 24.99 -22.08 -13.33
CA VAL A 669 25.70 -22.76 -12.24
C VAL A 669 25.15 -22.27 -10.90
N GLN A 670 25.12 -23.16 -9.91
CA GLN A 670 24.58 -22.87 -8.59
C GLN A 670 25.68 -22.87 -7.53
N ASN A 671 26.49 -21.82 -7.50
CA ASN A 671 27.71 -21.74 -6.65
C ASN A 671 27.80 -20.51 -5.77
N GLY A 672 26.76 -19.64 -5.77
CA GLY A 672 26.78 -18.37 -5.07
C GLY A 672 25.57 -18.12 -4.18
N GLY A 673 25.51 -16.92 -3.66
CA GLY A 673 24.42 -16.44 -2.84
C GLY A 673 24.55 -14.96 -2.52
N VAL A 674 23.69 -14.46 -1.64
CA VAL A 674 23.67 -13.08 -1.19
C VAL A 674 23.69 -13.02 0.33
N ARG A 675 24.49 -12.12 0.89
CA ARG A 675 24.44 -11.73 2.29
C ARG A 675 23.97 -10.29 2.38
N SER A 676 22.78 -10.08 2.96
CA SER A 676 22.24 -8.76 3.20
C SER A 676 22.25 -8.42 4.69
N LYS A 677 22.79 -7.24 5.04
CA LYS A 677 22.75 -6.68 6.39
C LYS A 677 22.11 -5.31 6.34
N GLY A 678 21.33 -4.97 7.35
CA GLY A 678 20.71 -3.66 7.39
C GLY A 678 20.16 -3.27 8.75
N VAL A 679 19.77 -1.99 8.82
CA VAL A 679 19.06 -1.39 9.93
C VAL A 679 17.88 -0.62 9.35
N GLU A 680 16.69 -0.79 9.93
CA GLU A 680 15.46 -0.12 9.51
C GLU A 680 14.81 0.55 10.71
N LEU A 681 14.37 1.79 10.52
CA LEU A 681 13.54 2.55 11.46
C LEU A 681 12.24 2.95 10.77
N GLU A 682 11.10 2.67 11.39
CA GLU A 682 9.80 3.19 11.01
C GLU A 682 9.18 3.93 12.20
N ILE A 683 8.59 5.08 11.95
CA ILE A 683 7.80 5.86 12.90
C ILE A 683 6.45 6.12 12.26
N LYS A 684 5.39 5.69 12.92
CA LYS A 684 4.01 6.06 12.61
C LYS A 684 3.42 6.68 13.87
N SER A 685 3.02 7.94 13.83
CA SER A 685 2.63 8.65 15.04
C SER A 685 1.63 9.76 14.75
N GLN A 686 0.73 9.97 15.70
CA GLN A 686 -0.03 11.20 15.85
C GLN A 686 0.46 11.92 17.13
N PRO A 687 1.60 12.65 17.04
CA PRO A 687 2.24 13.24 18.22
C PRO A 687 1.40 14.32 18.89
N VAL A 688 0.58 14.99 18.12
CA VAL A 688 -0.44 15.94 18.59
C VAL A 688 -1.72 15.73 17.80
N GLU A 689 -2.84 16.13 18.36
CA GLU A 689 -4.12 16.09 17.65
C GLU A 689 -3.99 16.78 16.28
N ARG A 690 -4.50 16.15 15.21
CA ARG A 690 -4.51 16.66 13.84
C ARG A 690 -3.18 16.61 13.06
N LEU A 691 -2.07 16.14 13.65
CA LEU A 691 -0.81 15.96 12.95
C LEU A 691 -0.44 14.49 12.88
N ASP A 692 -0.46 13.91 11.70
CA ASP A 692 0.05 12.56 11.47
C ASP A 692 1.47 12.64 10.89
N VAL A 693 2.38 11.81 11.39
CA VAL A 693 3.77 11.72 10.95
C VAL A 693 4.12 10.28 10.65
N ILE A 694 4.60 10.03 9.45
CA ILE A 694 5.12 8.74 9.01
C ILE A 694 6.54 8.96 8.51
N ALA A 695 7.52 8.29 9.14
CA ALA A 695 8.92 8.43 8.75
C ALA A 695 9.59 7.07 8.64
N GLY A 696 10.51 6.94 7.69
CA GLY A 696 11.30 5.74 7.45
C GLY A 696 12.76 6.06 7.21
N LEU A 697 13.65 5.24 7.77
CA LEU A 697 15.08 5.27 7.48
C LEU A 697 15.58 3.85 7.25
N THR A 698 16.39 3.66 6.23
CA THR A 698 16.99 2.37 5.87
C THR A 698 18.47 2.52 5.65
N TYR A 699 19.25 1.65 6.28
CA TYR A 699 20.61 1.30 5.90
C TYR A 699 20.62 -0.11 5.36
N LEU A 700 21.15 -0.33 4.15
CA LEU A 700 21.15 -1.64 3.50
C LEU A 700 22.52 -1.92 2.86
N ASN A 701 23.08 -3.13 3.09
CA ASN A 701 24.34 -3.55 2.53
C ASN A 701 24.28 -4.99 2.01
N PRO A 702 23.60 -5.25 0.89
CA PRO A 702 23.57 -6.56 0.25
C PRO A 702 24.82 -6.78 -0.58
N ARG A 703 25.44 -7.97 -0.44
CA ARG A 703 26.65 -8.37 -1.17
C ARG A 703 26.54 -9.79 -1.66
N SER A 704 27.09 -10.01 -2.85
CA SER A 704 27.32 -11.37 -3.38
C SER A 704 28.35 -12.10 -2.52
N THR A 705 28.13 -13.41 -2.30
CA THR A 705 29.02 -14.25 -1.49
C THR A 705 30.12 -14.90 -2.33
N PRO A 706 31.16 -15.46 -1.73
CA PRO A 706 32.14 -16.29 -2.47
C PRO A 706 31.45 -17.40 -3.28
N GLY A 707 31.94 -17.67 -4.45
CA GLY A 707 31.32 -18.56 -5.44
C GLY A 707 30.44 -17.85 -6.47
N SER A 708 29.95 -16.68 -6.21
CA SER A 708 29.29 -15.84 -7.21
C SER A 708 30.31 -15.16 -8.12
N TYR A 709 29.96 -14.89 -9.39
CA TYR A 709 30.81 -14.18 -10.35
C TYR A 709 31.28 -12.82 -9.78
N ASP A 710 30.38 -12.06 -9.21
CA ASP A 710 30.64 -10.76 -8.60
C ASP A 710 30.90 -10.85 -7.08
N ALA A 711 31.66 -11.85 -6.64
CA ALA A 711 31.92 -12.10 -5.22
C ALA A 711 32.43 -10.86 -4.47
N GLY A 712 31.79 -10.53 -3.35
CA GLY A 712 32.09 -9.37 -2.51
C GLY A 712 31.54 -8.03 -3.03
N LYS A 713 31.06 -7.97 -4.27
CA LYS A 713 30.41 -6.76 -4.83
C LYS A 713 29.03 -6.52 -4.19
N ARG A 714 28.61 -5.29 -4.18
CA ARG A 714 27.25 -4.93 -3.78
C ARG A 714 26.28 -5.19 -4.92
N LEU A 715 25.05 -5.58 -4.59
CA LEU A 715 24.00 -5.70 -5.59
C LEU A 715 23.70 -4.34 -6.21
N ALA A 716 23.50 -4.34 -7.54
CA ALA A 716 23.11 -3.14 -8.29
C ALA A 716 21.70 -2.66 -7.94
N ALA A 717 21.35 -1.43 -8.33
CA ALA A 717 20.06 -0.78 -8.16
C ALA A 717 19.60 -0.54 -6.70
N LEU A 718 20.37 -0.95 -5.71
CA LEU A 718 20.02 -0.87 -4.28
C LEU A 718 20.82 0.24 -3.57
N PRO A 719 20.15 1.29 -3.07
CA PRO A 719 20.81 2.38 -2.35
C PRO A 719 21.34 1.89 -1.00
N THR A 720 22.47 2.46 -0.56
CA THR A 720 23.01 2.20 0.78
C THR A 720 22.13 2.78 1.87
N TRP A 721 21.60 3.97 1.62
CA TRP A 721 20.75 4.70 2.52
C TRP A 721 19.49 5.18 1.78
N ALA A 722 18.36 5.09 2.43
CA ALA A 722 17.12 5.70 1.98
C ALA A 722 16.39 6.28 3.19
N ALA A 723 15.74 7.42 3.01
CA ALA A 723 14.92 8.04 4.04
C ALA A 723 13.65 8.63 3.44
N SER A 724 12.58 8.61 4.21
CA SER A 724 11.31 9.21 3.83
C SER A 724 10.61 9.81 5.03
N ILE A 725 9.86 10.87 4.80
CA ILE A 725 8.93 11.44 5.77
C ILE A 725 7.67 11.88 5.04
N TRP A 726 6.53 11.59 5.61
CA TRP A 726 5.22 12.11 5.19
C TRP A 726 4.48 12.66 6.39
N THR A 727 3.86 13.82 6.24
CA THR A 727 3.05 14.45 7.29
C THR A 727 1.68 14.82 6.72
N ASN A 728 0.62 14.63 7.51
CA ASN A 728 -0.70 15.18 7.25
C ASN A 728 -1.08 16.10 8.39
N TYR A 729 -1.57 17.27 8.08
CA TYR A 729 -2.05 18.24 9.06
C TYR A 729 -3.49 18.65 8.77
N ARG A 730 -4.40 18.40 9.71
CA ARG A 730 -5.80 18.82 9.65
C ARG A 730 -5.94 20.21 10.26
N LEU A 731 -6.33 21.19 9.46
CA LEU A 731 -6.52 22.56 9.89
C LEU A 731 -7.70 22.69 10.88
N ALA A 732 -7.65 23.74 11.69
CA ALA A 732 -8.70 24.07 12.63
C ALA A 732 -9.56 25.23 12.11
N GLY A 733 -10.79 25.40 12.64
CA GLY A 733 -11.69 26.51 12.36
C GLY A 733 -12.88 26.14 11.51
N ASP A 734 -13.86 27.00 11.44
CA ASP A 734 -15.19 26.70 10.83
C ASP A 734 -15.08 26.41 9.33
N VAL A 735 -14.35 27.21 8.60
CA VAL A 735 -14.15 27.03 7.14
C VAL A 735 -12.93 26.14 6.87
N LEU A 736 -11.79 26.41 7.50
CA LEU A 736 -10.55 25.67 7.24
C LEU A 736 -10.50 24.30 7.94
N GLY A 737 -11.37 24.05 8.91
CA GLY A 737 -11.40 22.79 9.68
C GLY A 737 -11.64 21.53 8.87
N GLY A 738 -12.21 21.67 7.65
CA GLY A 738 -12.35 20.57 6.69
C GLY A 738 -11.15 20.31 5.81
N MET A 739 -10.04 21.08 5.95
CA MET A 739 -8.88 21.00 5.09
C MET A 739 -7.78 20.14 5.72
N GLU A 740 -7.26 19.19 4.96
CA GLU A 740 -6.11 18.35 5.29
C GLU A 740 -4.99 18.61 4.27
N LEU A 741 -3.82 18.97 4.78
CA LEU A 741 -2.60 19.23 4.00
C LEU A 741 -1.62 18.08 4.22
N GLY A 742 -1.21 17.42 3.16
CA GLY A 742 -0.18 16.40 3.15
C GLY A 742 1.08 16.88 2.46
N ALA A 743 2.24 16.54 3.02
CA ALA A 743 3.53 16.77 2.38
C ALA A 743 4.51 15.67 2.74
N GLY A 744 5.32 15.25 1.75
CA GLY A 744 6.31 14.22 1.96
C GLY A 744 7.59 14.45 1.17
N VAL A 745 8.69 13.93 1.72
CA VAL A 745 10.01 13.90 1.09
C VAL A 745 10.51 12.48 1.09
N ARG A 746 11.00 12.03 -0.07
CA ARG A 746 11.70 10.75 -0.26
C ARG A 746 13.10 11.03 -0.74
N TRP A 747 14.09 10.60 0.03
CA TRP A 747 15.50 10.68 -0.34
C TRP A 747 16.06 9.28 -0.57
N THR A 748 16.73 9.10 -1.70
CA THR A 748 17.42 7.87 -2.09
C THR A 748 18.90 8.19 -2.26
N GLY A 749 19.74 7.50 -1.54
CA GLY A 749 21.21 7.63 -1.65
C GLY A 749 21.74 7.02 -2.94
N THR A 750 23.06 7.08 -3.12
CA THR A 750 23.73 6.48 -4.29
C THR A 750 23.62 4.95 -4.27
N ALA A 751 23.42 4.36 -5.44
CA ALA A 751 23.47 2.92 -5.68
C ALA A 751 24.52 2.59 -6.75
N TYR A 752 25.01 1.34 -6.76
CA TYR A 752 25.78 0.86 -7.91
C TYR A 752 24.85 0.61 -9.08
N GLY A 753 25.29 0.97 -10.27
CA GLY A 753 24.51 0.86 -11.50
C GLY A 753 24.73 -0.43 -12.27
N ASP A 754 25.64 -1.29 -11.80
CA ASP A 754 25.91 -2.60 -12.36
C ASP A 754 26.43 -3.57 -11.28
N SER A 755 26.41 -4.86 -11.58
CA SER A 755 26.88 -5.91 -10.66
C SER A 755 28.40 -5.86 -10.41
N ALA A 756 29.16 -5.43 -11.41
CA ALA A 756 30.61 -5.27 -11.31
C ALA A 756 31.04 -4.04 -10.49
N ASN A 757 30.08 -3.18 -10.10
CA ASN A 757 30.28 -1.96 -9.33
C ASN A 757 31.17 -0.93 -10.04
N THR A 758 31.08 -0.82 -11.36
CA THR A 758 31.93 0.07 -12.19
C THR A 758 31.48 1.52 -12.11
N PHE A 759 30.17 1.77 -11.91
CA PHE A 759 29.63 3.12 -11.79
C PHE A 759 28.51 3.21 -10.73
N ARG A 760 28.09 4.43 -10.42
CA ARG A 760 27.01 4.71 -9.46
C ARG A 760 25.96 5.64 -10.03
N THR A 761 24.71 5.40 -9.66
CA THR A 761 23.62 6.36 -9.85
C THR A 761 23.70 7.45 -8.80
N PRO A 762 23.47 8.73 -9.18
CA PRO A 762 23.43 9.85 -8.24
C PRO A 762 22.30 9.70 -7.21
N SER A 763 22.49 10.26 -6.02
CA SER A 763 21.41 10.40 -5.04
C SER A 763 20.40 11.44 -5.48
N PHE A 764 19.14 11.26 -5.04
CA PHE A 764 18.07 12.21 -5.33
C PHE A 764 17.11 12.35 -4.15
N ALA A 765 16.40 13.50 -4.11
CA ALA A 765 15.26 13.71 -3.24
C ALA A 765 14.07 14.17 -4.09
N VAL A 766 12.89 13.67 -3.77
CA VAL A 766 11.62 14.00 -4.43
C VAL A 766 10.62 14.44 -3.37
N VAL A 767 9.88 15.50 -3.67
CA VAL A 767 8.85 16.06 -2.79
C VAL A 767 7.48 15.76 -3.39
N ASP A 768 6.58 15.24 -2.56
CA ASP A 768 5.19 14.99 -2.91
C ASP A 768 4.28 15.84 -2.01
N ALA A 769 3.07 16.19 -2.47
CA ALA A 769 2.12 16.98 -1.70
C ALA A 769 0.68 16.50 -1.95
N SER A 770 -0.19 16.73 -0.98
CA SER A 770 -1.63 16.50 -1.12
C SER A 770 -2.46 17.56 -0.40
N LEU A 771 -3.66 17.78 -0.91
CA LEU A 771 -4.68 18.63 -0.31
C LEU A 771 -6.00 17.86 -0.39
N ARG A 772 -6.72 17.78 0.72
CA ARG A 772 -8.10 17.29 0.78
C ARG A 772 -8.94 18.34 1.48
N TYR A 773 -10.18 18.51 1.02
CA TYR A 773 -11.08 19.50 1.61
C TYR A 773 -12.52 18.97 1.64
N ASP A 774 -13.06 18.78 2.84
CA ASP A 774 -14.48 18.49 3.05
C ASP A 774 -15.30 19.75 2.78
N LEU A 775 -16.04 19.74 1.69
CA LEU A 775 -16.81 20.88 1.22
C LEU A 775 -18.05 21.21 2.10
N ALA A 776 -18.42 20.34 3.03
CA ALA A 776 -19.45 20.63 4.04
C ALA A 776 -19.10 21.86 4.89
N HIS A 777 -17.80 22.14 5.07
CA HIS A 777 -17.30 23.34 5.75
C HIS A 777 -17.45 24.64 4.94
N VAL A 778 -17.62 24.52 3.62
CA VAL A 778 -17.96 25.66 2.75
C VAL A 778 -19.46 25.92 2.77
N SER A 779 -20.26 24.87 2.63
CA SER A 779 -21.71 24.92 2.65
C SER A 779 -22.31 23.57 3.08
N PRO A 780 -23.29 23.55 3.99
CA PRO A 780 -24.00 22.33 4.36
C PRO A 780 -24.65 21.60 3.18
N SER A 781 -24.97 22.30 2.09
CA SER A 781 -25.53 21.69 0.87
C SER A 781 -24.50 20.83 0.10
N LEU A 782 -23.19 20.97 0.38
CA LEU A 782 -22.10 20.20 -0.21
C LEU A 782 -21.67 19.04 0.68
N ARG A 783 -22.47 18.68 1.69
CA ARG A 783 -22.18 17.56 2.58
C ARG A 783 -21.94 16.27 1.80
N GLY A 784 -20.91 15.52 2.21
CA GLY A 784 -20.47 14.29 1.57
C GLY A 784 -19.52 14.50 0.38
N LEU A 785 -19.30 15.75 -0.06
CA LEU A 785 -18.34 16.07 -1.10
C LEU A 785 -16.98 16.42 -0.51
N VAL A 786 -15.95 15.72 -0.95
CA VAL A 786 -14.54 15.97 -0.60
C VAL A 786 -13.76 16.25 -1.87
N ALA A 787 -13.21 17.45 -2.01
CA ALA A 787 -12.27 17.79 -3.08
C ALA A 787 -10.86 17.32 -2.69
N SER A 788 -10.07 16.87 -3.67
CA SER A 788 -8.70 16.41 -3.47
C SER A 788 -7.78 16.88 -4.58
N LEU A 789 -6.51 17.11 -4.24
CA LEU A 789 -5.41 17.35 -5.17
C LEU A 789 -4.20 16.60 -4.65
N THR A 790 -3.62 15.73 -5.47
CA THR A 790 -2.33 15.09 -5.19
C THR A 790 -1.31 15.50 -6.22
N VAL A 791 -0.07 15.75 -5.77
CA VAL A 791 1.05 16.14 -6.62
C VAL A 791 2.24 15.28 -6.26
N GLN A 792 2.71 14.48 -7.20
CA GLN A 792 3.94 13.70 -7.09
C GLN A 792 5.06 14.43 -7.82
N ASN A 793 6.28 14.40 -7.27
CA ASN A 793 7.43 15.15 -7.76
C ASN A 793 7.10 16.65 -7.98
N LEU A 794 6.69 17.33 -6.91
CA LEU A 794 6.18 18.70 -6.91
C LEU A 794 7.07 19.68 -7.69
N PHE A 795 8.39 19.53 -7.61
CA PHE A 795 9.36 20.42 -8.24
C PHE A 795 9.82 19.96 -9.63
N ASP A 796 9.17 18.93 -10.21
CA ASP A 796 9.48 18.36 -11.53
C ASP A 796 10.95 17.99 -11.72
N LYS A 797 11.56 17.44 -10.68
CA LYS A 797 12.96 17.03 -10.71
C LYS A 797 13.18 15.91 -11.72
N THR A 798 14.12 16.09 -12.64
CA THR A 798 14.64 15.02 -13.49
C THR A 798 15.75 14.28 -12.74
N TYR A 799 15.63 12.95 -12.65
CA TYR A 799 16.58 12.10 -11.95
C TYR A 799 16.59 10.68 -12.53
N VAL A 800 17.71 10.00 -12.41
CA VAL A 800 17.80 8.56 -12.70
C VAL A 800 17.38 7.80 -11.44
N SER A 801 16.29 7.05 -11.51
CA SER A 801 15.74 6.32 -10.37
C SER A 801 16.60 5.12 -10.00
N SER A 802 17.10 4.39 -11.01
CA SER A 802 17.97 3.22 -10.84
C SER A 802 18.70 2.89 -12.12
N CYS A 803 19.78 2.11 -11.99
CA CYS A 803 20.39 1.32 -13.06
C CYS A 803 20.73 -0.05 -12.48
N ASN A 804 20.54 -1.12 -13.24
CA ASN A 804 20.90 -2.48 -12.87
C ASN A 804 21.98 -3.09 -13.79
N TYR A 805 22.23 -2.48 -14.93
CA TYR A 805 23.36 -2.71 -15.85
C TYR A 805 23.53 -1.48 -16.76
N SER A 806 24.54 -1.48 -17.64
CA SER A 806 24.92 -0.30 -18.46
C SER A 806 23.81 0.17 -19.43
N PHE A 807 22.89 -0.70 -19.85
CA PHE A 807 21.70 -0.41 -20.66
C PHE A 807 20.39 -0.57 -19.87
N GLY A 808 20.45 -0.62 -18.54
CA GLY A 808 19.31 -0.82 -17.65
C GLY A 808 19.07 0.37 -16.74
N CYS A 809 19.17 1.59 -17.23
CA CYS A 809 18.89 2.80 -16.45
C CYS A 809 17.48 3.31 -16.73
N TYR A 810 16.83 3.85 -15.70
CA TYR A 810 15.46 4.37 -15.78
C TYR A 810 15.41 5.79 -15.21
N TYR A 811 14.76 6.69 -15.93
CA TYR A 811 14.39 7.98 -15.36
C TYR A 811 13.25 7.80 -14.36
N GLY A 812 13.29 8.61 -13.31
CA GLY A 812 12.19 8.70 -12.37
C GLY A 812 11.00 9.47 -12.95
N LYS A 813 9.85 9.32 -12.28
CA LYS A 813 8.59 9.92 -12.72
C LYS A 813 8.66 11.46 -12.70
N ALA A 814 8.22 12.10 -13.77
CA ALA A 814 8.02 13.53 -13.86
C ALA A 814 6.90 13.98 -12.92
N ARG A 815 6.73 15.30 -12.74
CA ARG A 815 5.61 15.83 -11.97
C ARG A 815 4.29 15.34 -12.52
N SER A 816 3.49 14.71 -11.66
CA SER A 816 2.13 14.32 -11.97
C SER A 816 1.16 14.87 -10.94
N MET A 817 0.05 15.40 -11.41
CA MET A 817 -1.02 15.97 -10.60
C MET A 817 -2.31 15.20 -10.86
N MET A 818 -3.11 15.00 -9.80
CA MET A 818 -4.45 14.45 -9.89
C MET A 818 -5.38 15.30 -9.03
N ALA A 819 -6.38 15.90 -9.62
CA ALA A 819 -7.45 16.58 -8.93
C ALA A 819 -8.72 15.72 -9.00
N GLY A 820 -9.43 15.60 -7.89
CA GLY A 820 -10.60 14.74 -7.82
C GLY A 820 -11.66 15.24 -6.86
N VAL A 821 -12.85 14.66 -7.00
CA VAL A 821 -13.98 14.86 -6.09
C VAL A 821 -14.51 13.48 -5.68
N THR A 822 -14.66 13.28 -4.39
CA THR A 822 -15.30 12.10 -3.80
C THR A 822 -16.65 12.51 -3.24
N TYR A 823 -17.72 11.75 -3.55
CA TYR A 823 -19.04 11.93 -2.96
C TYR A 823 -19.45 10.70 -2.17
N ARG A 824 -19.88 10.94 -0.91
CA ARG A 824 -20.39 9.93 0.02
C ARG A 824 -21.82 10.28 0.42
N TRP A 825 -22.76 9.27 0.39
CA TRP A 825 -24.18 9.47 0.73
C TRP A 825 -24.79 8.33 1.52
#